data_824d778b7bc627207767030c49871f4a
#
_entry.id   824d778b7bc627207767030c49871f4a
#
_cell.length_a   1.000
_cell.length_b   1.000
_cell.length_c   1.000
_cell.angle_alpha   90.00
_cell.angle_beta   90.00
_cell.angle_gamma   90.00
#
_symmetry.space_group_name_H-M   'P 1'
#
loop_
_entity.id
_entity.type
_entity.pdbx_description
1 polymer ?
#
loop_
_entity_poly.entity_id
_entity_poly.type
_entity_poly.pdbx_seq_one_letter_code
_entity_poly.pdbx_strand_id
1 'polypeptide(L)'
;MGSYVYFKKIGKTNDSISVLEIIPKNFTSEIIEITSPGNSLEELFNTNLIWKEIEKSSNLKRLEDFWNLSDSSFGEIKNEAKSLIYFEEDKTKEAFFILKFEEIPLELTIDKWKTKVMGSYLLLTKKNSFSDLISVENESASLQSHSGFTSIYNSRGNGDGKINVFQKKKEVWSVFDLTFLPEQIFTNGFVSNSTNSKALNSNIDLSVFSLIPAEFETIKMIHFDSVSQLKIDSSYLASKNKSCNCDIAYTALSWIESPSVYFKSQYQQANYAVFKLRSISEFKDNINSILPDSLKLYEDDNSVIRSFNNAFDYNSIFNSTMKFNYFVRVDDYVMFSEEKLFLERLLFQQFSKFTIADKEDLNSFLRNNINKKSREVTISGGINYWNFDLKSGIAISQSHIESQDLIYESMLYSKEINLDGGKTNPKWKIDFSNPLFNEIYVVNNHRTKDKDYIVQDSKNVIYFITPNGETKWKKNIGNPIVGKIKNIDILGNNKYQLIFNTKNQLFVLDVLGRNVTNFPVTILDSATANVSVMDYDKDLNFRFLVPTTQGIKSINKQGEIVKGWLQPKQTNGVVGDINHLLINNLDYIQVQDAKGKLYFYNRKGEVRHSVGSVFNNELSILKGSSIEQTRAIFFDSTSNSIKRQFFSNKAVSILLSPQEKIKEFYFVDFDNDNNRDFVLVFENEVKIYGQDLIIQKIIELPTSISQFDIWNGGYGFLNQFGDLTITQGEETKVIEGANGYRIDFYKNKIRAIIKGNNDLKLLHI
;
A
#
# COMPACT_ATOMS: atom_id res chain seq x y z
N MET A 1 -27.39 -60.05 -30.35
CA MET A 1 -27.74 -59.64 -31.72
C MET A 1 -28.88 -58.65 -31.82
N GLY A 2 -29.92 -58.73 -31.02
CA GLY A 2 -31.05 -57.77 -31.02
C GLY A 2 -30.69 -56.33 -30.63
N SER A 3 -29.88 -56.14 -29.60
CA SER A 3 -29.44 -54.81 -29.14
C SER A 3 -28.54 -54.11 -30.18
N TYR A 4 -27.64 -54.87 -30.84
CA TYR A 4 -26.72 -54.33 -31.87
C TYR A 4 -27.47 -53.79 -33.10
N VAL A 5 -28.53 -54.48 -33.51
CA VAL A 5 -29.36 -54.02 -34.63
C VAL A 5 -30.20 -52.80 -34.27
N TYR A 6 -30.67 -52.72 -33.03
CA TYR A 6 -31.42 -51.59 -32.52
C TYR A 6 -30.54 -50.33 -32.46
N PHE A 7 -29.31 -50.43 -31.90
CA PHE A 7 -28.36 -49.31 -31.87
C PHE A 7 -27.88 -48.86 -33.26
N LYS A 8 -27.68 -49.82 -34.19
CA LYS A 8 -27.34 -49.50 -35.59
C LYS A 8 -28.48 -48.78 -36.35
N LYS A 9 -29.71 -49.00 -35.93
CA LYS A 9 -30.92 -48.33 -36.47
C LYS A 9 -31.09 -46.92 -35.89
N ILE A 10 -30.78 -46.73 -34.61
CA ILE A 10 -30.80 -45.41 -33.93
C ILE A 10 -29.63 -44.58 -34.44
N GLY A 11 -28.41 -45.12 -34.62
CA GLY A 11 -27.24 -44.40 -35.11
C GLY A 11 -27.34 -43.94 -36.56
N LYS A 12 -28.32 -44.42 -37.34
CA LYS A 12 -28.50 -44.03 -38.75
C LYS A 12 -29.64 -43.05 -39.01
N THR A 13 -30.46 -42.70 -37.99
CA THR A 13 -31.68 -41.94 -38.23
C THR A 13 -31.80 -40.61 -37.52
N ASN A 14 -30.80 -40.13 -36.75
CA ASN A 14 -30.88 -38.82 -36.09
C ASN A 14 -29.54 -38.08 -36.04
N ASP A 15 -29.09 -37.59 -37.18
CA ASP A 15 -28.00 -36.59 -37.29
C ASP A 15 -28.48 -35.19 -36.88
N SER A 16 -29.66 -35.04 -36.27
CA SER A 16 -30.30 -33.77 -35.98
C SER A 16 -30.57 -33.47 -34.50
N ILE A 17 -30.24 -34.35 -33.55
CA ILE A 17 -30.48 -34.06 -32.12
C ILE A 17 -29.42 -33.02 -31.65
N SER A 18 -29.92 -31.87 -31.23
CA SER A 18 -29.09 -30.85 -30.55
C SER A 18 -28.83 -31.26 -29.10
N VAL A 19 -27.63 -30.98 -28.59
CA VAL A 19 -27.39 -31.17 -27.13
C VAL A 19 -28.34 -30.38 -26.27
N LEU A 20 -28.87 -29.26 -26.75
CA LEU A 20 -29.88 -28.44 -26.05
C LEU A 20 -31.20 -29.14 -25.86
N GLU A 21 -31.51 -30.14 -26.68
CA GLU A 21 -32.72 -30.98 -26.53
C GLU A 21 -32.54 -31.97 -25.38
N ILE A 22 -31.31 -32.32 -25.04
CA ILE A 22 -30.97 -33.32 -24.02
C ILE A 22 -31.07 -32.75 -22.62
N ILE A 23 -30.79 -31.43 -22.43
CA ILE A 23 -30.75 -30.78 -21.12
C ILE A 23 -32.10 -30.15 -20.78
N PRO A 24 -32.75 -30.52 -19.66
CA PRO A 24 -34.03 -29.91 -19.24
C PRO A 24 -33.88 -28.43 -18.86
N LYS A 25 -34.86 -27.60 -19.19
CA LYS A 25 -34.87 -26.13 -19.06
C LYS A 25 -34.53 -25.60 -17.66
N ASN A 26 -34.94 -26.29 -16.60
CA ASN A 26 -34.74 -25.85 -15.21
C ASN A 26 -33.86 -26.82 -14.42
N PHE A 27 -32.95 -27.52 -15.10
CA PHE A 27 -32.14 -28.57 -14.51
C PHE A 27 -30.87 -28.00 -13.90
N THR A 28 -30.28 -27.02 -14.58
CA THR A 28 -29.00 -26.41 -14.20
C THR A 28 -28.99 -24.91 -14.43
N SER A 29 -28.24 -24.21 -13.62
CA SER A 29 -27.95 -22.77 -13.75
C SER A 29 -26.55 -22.49 -14.34
N GLU A 30 -25.72 -23.54 -14.54
CA GLU A 30 -24.38 -23.41 -15.11
C GLU A 30 -24.07 -24.57 -16.04
N ILE A 31 -23.55 -24.25 -17.22
CA ILE A 31 -23.09 -25.22 -18.22
C ILE A 31 -21.71 -24.81 -18.70
N ILE A 32 -20.77 -25.74 -18.75
CA ILE A 32 -19.44 -25.55 -19.32
C ILE A 32 -19.36 -26.39 -20.59
N GLU A 33 -19.12 -25.75 -21.73
CA GLU A 33 -18.89 -26.43 -23.01
C GLU A 33 -17.44 -26.18 -23.46
N ILE A 34 -16.74 -27.22 -23.83
CA ILE A 34 -15.38 -27.18 -24.36
C ILE A 34 -15.37 -27.75 -25.76
N THR A 35 -14.97 -26.91 -26.71
CA THR A 35 -14.87 -27.34 -28.13
C THR A 35 -13.51 -27.94 -28.40
N SER A 36 -13.45 -29.09 -29.10
CA SER A 36 -12.22 -29.81 -29.41
C SER A 36 -11.30 -29.93 -28.18
N PRO A 37 -11.74 -30.60 -27.10
CA PRO A 37 -11.01 -30.59 -25.83
C PRO A 37 -9.60 -31.19 -25.95
N GLY A 38 -9.40 -32.29 -26.61
CA GLY A 38 -8.13 -32.92 -26.95
C GLY A 38 -6.93 -32.56 -26.07
N ASN A 39 -5.80 -32.32 -26.68
CA ASN A 39 -4.54 -31.95 -26.00
C ASN A 39 -4.63 -30.57 -25.26
N SER A 40 -5.52 -29.69 -25.70
CA SER A 40 -5.64 -28.33 -25.10
C SER A 40 -6.03 -28.36 -23.63
N LEU A 41 -6.92 -29.28 -23.23
CA LEU A 41 -7.27 -29.43 -21.81
C LEU A 41 -6.16 -30.09 -21.00
N GLU A 42 -5.47 -31.03 -21.56
CA GLU A 42 -4.34 -31.69 -20.91
C GLU A 42 -3.21 -30.70 -20.66
N GLU A 43 -2.91 -29.84 -21.61
CA GLU A 43 -1.96 -28.73 -21.43
C GLU A 43 -2.43 -27.77 -20.37
N LEU A 44 -3.69 -27.29 -20.39
CA LEU A 44 -4.25 -26.40 -19.43
C LEU A 44 -4.13 -26.94 -18.00
N PHE A 45 -4.60 -28.18 -17.78
CA PHE A 45 -4.66 -28.74 -16.43
C PHE A 45 -3.30 -29.10 -15.85
N ASN A 46 -2.34 -29.53 -16.70
CA ASN A 46 -1.07 -30.06 -16.25
C ASN A 46 0.07 -29.04 -16.29
N THR A 47 0.04 -28.06 -17.19
CA THR A 47 1.17 -27.16 -17.43
C THR A 47 0.89 -25.70 -17.15
N ASN A 48 -0.36 -25.22 -17.27
CA ASN A 48 -0.66 -23.81 -17.08
C ASN A 48 -0.47 -23.39 -15.60
N LEU A 49 0.35 -22.35 -15.39
CA LEU A 49 0.72 -21.89 -14.05
C LEU A 49 -0.46 -21.25 -13.32
N ILE A 50 -1.25 -20.43 -14.01
CA ILE A 50 -2.42 -19.77 -13.42
C ILE A 50 -3.48 -20.81 -13.03
N TRP A 51 -3.73 -21.80 -13.89
CA TRP A 51 -4.66 -22.88 -13.56
C TRP A 51 -4.28 -23.63 -12.29
N LYS A 52 -2.99 -23.79 -12.01
CA LYS A 52 -2.49 -24.42 -10.79
C LYS A 52 -2.64 -23.56 -9.54
N GLU A 53 -2.58 -22.24 -9.68
CA GLU A 53 -2.68 -21.29 -8.57
C GLU A 53 -4.12 -20.93 -8.23
N ILE A 54 -5.07 -21.10 -9.16
CA ILE A 54 -6.48 -20.79 -8.92
C ILE A 54 -7.04 -21.72 -7.84
N GLU A 55 -7.69 -21.13 -6.83
CA GLU A 55 -8.53 -21.87 -5.90
C GLU A 55 -9.78 -22.36 -6.65
N LYS A 56 -9.79 -23.63 -7.01
CA LYS A 56 -10.81 -24.19 -7.89
C LYS A 56 -12.12 -24.41 -7.15
N SER A 57 -13.21 -23.94 -7.75
CA SER A 57 -14.55 -24.33 -7.34
C SER A 57 -14.74 -25.85 -7.47
N SER A 58 -15.76 -26.37 -6.78
CA SER A 58 -16.12 -27.79 -6.87
C SER A 58 -16.35 -28.23 -8.33
N ASN A 59 -16.92 -27.36 -9.15
CA ASN A 59 -17.25 -27.63 -10.54
C ASN A 59 -16.00 -27.77 -11.42
N LEU A 60 -15.08 -26.83 -11.34
CA LEU A 60 -13.82 -26.89 -12.10
C LEU A 60 -12.94 -28.06 -11.67
N LYS A 61 -12.91 -28.35 -10.37
CA LYS A 61 -12.18 -29.50 -9.86
C LYS A 61 -12.78 -30.82 -10.35
N ARG A 62 -14.11 -30.97 -10.38
CA ARG A 62 -14.76 -32.17 -10.90
C ARG A 62 -14.52 -32.35 -12.41
N LEU A 63 -14.50 -31.25 -13.17
CA LEU A 63 -14.15 -31.26 -14.58
C LEU A 63 -12.71 -31.75 -14.80
N GLU A 64 -11.76 -31.22 -14.04
CA GLU A 64 -10.35 -31.62 -14.08
C GLU A 64 -10.17 -33.08 -13.67
N ASP A 65 -10.79 -33.49 -12.56
CA ASP A 65 -10.76 -34.89 -12.07
C ASP A 65 -11.36 -35.85 -13.08
N PHE A 66 -12.44 -35.47 -13.77
CA PHE A 66 -13.03 -36.28 -14.84
C PHE A 66 -12.08 -36.42 -16.02
N TRP A 67 -11.50 -35.31 -16.52
CA TRP A 67 -10.61 -35.33 -17.67
C TRP A 67 -9.33 -36.12 -17.41
N ASN A 68 -8.84 -36.11 -16.16
CA ASN A 68 -7.62 -36.82 -15.75
C ASN A 68 -7.89 -38.23 -15.23
N LEU A 69 -9.04 -38.85 -15.55
CA LEU A 69 -9.29 -40.22 -15.18
C LEU A 69 -8.21 -41.14 -15.80
N SER A 70 -7.66 -42.04 -14.96
CA SER A 70 -6.63 -42.98 -15.34
C SER A 70 -7.15 -44.24 -16.05
N ASP A 71 -8.44 -44.29 -16.38
CA ASP A 71 -9.05 -45.42 -17.12
C ASP A 71 -8.50 -45.49 -18.53
N SER A 72 -7.92 -46.62 -18.91
CA SER A 72 -7.32 -46.82 -20.23
C SER A 72 -8.32 -46.64 -21.36
N SER A 73 -9.56 -47.12 -21.18
CA SER A 73 -10.62 -46.97 -22.16
C SER A 73 -11.04 -45.52 -22.39
N PHE A 74 -11.07 -44.72 -21.34
CA PHE A 74 -11.36 -43.28 -21.44
C PHE A 74 -10.18 -42.51 -22.06
N GLY A 75 -8.95 -42.88 -21.70
CA GLY A 75 -7.72 -42.27 -22.24
C GLY A 75 -7.60 -42.36 -23.76
N GLU A 76 -8.03 -43.45 -24.34
CA GLU A 76 -7.98 -43.67 -25.79
C GLU A 76 -8.98 -42.77 -26.55
N ILE A 77 -10.16 -42.52 -25.99
CA ILE A 77 -11.26 -41.86 -26.73
C ILE A 77 -11.43 -40.38 -26.41
N LYS A 78 -11.01 -39.93 -25.22
CA LYS A 78 -11.26 -38.52 -24.79
C LYS A 78 -10.70 -37.50 -25.80
N ASN A 79 -9.60 -37.81 -26.45
CA ASN A 79 -8.94 -36.93 -27.42
C ASN A 79 -9.63 -36.89 -28.80
N GLU A 80 -10.55 -37.82 -29.07
CA GLU A 80 -11.35 -37.85 -30.30
C GLU A 80 -12.66 -37.05 -30.16
N ALA A 81 -12.99 -36.62 -28.94
CA ALA A 81 -14.20 -35.87 -28.68
C ALA A 81 -14.17 -34.48 -29.35
N LYS A 82 -15.23 -34.15 -30.07
CA LYS A 82 -15.43 -32.84 -30.72
C LYS A 82 -15.92 -31.77 -29.76
N SER A 83 -16.60 -32.15 -28.70
CA SER A 83 -16.92 -31.27 -27.56
C SER A 83 -17.13 -32.07 -26.29
N LEU A 84 -16.89 -31.41 -25.16
CA LEU A 84 -17.20 -31.87 -23.83
C LEU A 84 -18.15 -30.84 -23.20
N ILE A 85 -19.29 -31.29 -22.70
CA ILE A 85 -20.22 -30.47 -21.95
C ILE A 85 -20.32 -31.00 -20.53
N TYR A 86 -20.16 -30.13 -19.58
CA TYR A 86 -20.28 -30.42 -18.16
C TYR A 86 -21.35 -29.53 -17.52
N PHE A 87 -22.17 -30.09 -16.66
CA PHE A 87 -23.11 -29.37 -15.82
C PHE A 87 -23.48 -30.19 -14.58
N GLU A 88 -24.02 -29.50 -13.56
CA GLU A 88 -24.55 -30.13 -12.36
C GLU A 88 -26.07 -29.90 -12.28
N GLU A 89 -26.78 -30.85 -11.74
CA GLU A 89 -28.18 -30.64 -11.35
C GLU A 89 -28.24 -29.68 -10.14
N ASP A 90 -28.99 -28.59 -10.23
CA ASP A 90 -29.04 -27.57 -9.20
C ASP A 90 -29.50 -28.08 -7.84
N LYS A 91 -30.40 -29.08 -7.84
CA LYS A 91 -30.99 -29.64 -6.62
C LYS A 91 -30.09 -30.66 -5.93
N THR A 92 -29.51 -31.60 -6.68
CA THR A 92 -28.76 -32.74 -6.12
C THR A 92 -27.25 -32.54 -6.16
N LYS A 93 -26.79 -31.56 -6.93
CA LYS A 93 -25.36 -31.33 -7.20
C LYS A 93 -24.66 -32.54 -7.87
N GLU A 94 -25.44 -33.39 -8.54
CA GLU A 94 -24.90 -34.49 -9.34
C GLU A 94 -24.31 -33.97 -10.63
N ALA A 95 -23.16 -34.53 -11.00
CA ALA A 95 -22.38 -34.12 -12.19
C ALA A 95 -22.79 -34.96 -13.40
N PHE A 96 -22.93 -34.27 -14.53
CA PHE A 96 -23.19 -34.86 -15.82
C PHE A 96 -22.14 -34.38 -16.84
N PHE A 97 -21.66 -35.34 -17.64
CA PHE A 97 -20.74 -35.09 -18.73
C PHE A 97 -21.31 -35.58 -20.01
N ILE A 98 -21.25 -34.81 -21.08
CA ILE A 98 -21.69 -35.17 -22.43
C ILE A 98 -20.53 -34.98 -23.38
N LEU A 99 -20.09 -36.04 -24.00
CA LEU A 99 -19.06 -36.03 -25.03
C LEU A 99 -19.70 -36.18 -26.41
N LYS A 100 -19.32 -35.34 -27.37
CA LYS A 100 -19.75 -35.45 -28.77
C LYS A 100 -18.63 -36.04 -29.60
N PHE A 101 -18.98 -37.00 -30.45
CA PHE A 101 -18.05 -37.66 -31.41
C PHE A 101 -18.58 -37.55 -32.83
N GLU A 102 -17.72 -37.77 -33.82
CA GLU A 102 -18.14 -38.03 -35.19
C GLU A 102 -18.70 -39.47 -35.31
N GLU A 103 -17.97 -40.43 -34.75
CA GLU A 103 -18.40 -41.82 -34.65
C GLU A 103 -18.15 -42.33 -33.25
N ILE A 104 -19.18 -42.87 -32.58
CA ILE A 104 -19.04 -43.34 -31.21
C ILE A 104 -18.43 -44.74 -31.19
N PRO A 105 -17.40 -44.98 -30.34
CA PRO A 105 -16.85 -46.33 -30.13
C PRO A 105 -17.90 -47.34 -29.64
N LEU A 106 -17.88 -48.52 -30.19
CA LEU A 106 -18.98 -49.51 -30.04
C LEU A 106 -19.11 -50.14 -28.63
N GLU A 107 -18.08 -50.13 -27.80
CA GLU A 107 -18.11 -50.69 -26.44
C GLU A 107 -17.30 -49.80 -25.51
N LEU A 108 -18.00 -49.02 -24.70
CA LEU A 108 -17.38 -48.14 -23.71
C LEU A 108 -17.97 -48.37 -22.33
N THR A 109 -17.17 -48.99 -21.46
CA THR A 109 -17.42 -49.07 -20.04
C THR A 109 -16.32 -48.34 -19.32
N ILE A 110 -16.69 -47.26 -18.60
CA ILE A 110 -15.78 -46.49 -17.74
C ILE A 110 -16.08 -46.90 -16.29
N ASP A 111 -15.07 -47.35 -15.56
CA ASP A 111 -15.25 -47.85 -14.20
C ASP A 111 -15.91 -46.80 -13.32
N LYS A 112 -16.96 -47.24 -12.59
CA LYS A 112 -17.81 -46.41 -11.68
C LYS A 112 -18.68 -45.36 -12.37
N TRP A 113 -18.73 -45.28 -13.70
CA TRP A 113 -19.59 -44.37 -14.44
C TRP A 113 -20.71 -45.11 -15.16
N LYS A 114 -21.91 -44.53 -15.13
CA LYS A 114 -22.96 -44.98 -16.03
C LYS A 114 -22.87 -44.22 -17.35
N THR A 115 -22.98 -44.94 -18.42
CA THR A 115 -22.88 -44.39 -19.76
C THR A 115 -24.20 -44.63 -20.54
N LYS A 116 -24.56 -43.64 -21.37
CA LYS A 116 -25.66 -43.74 -22.30
C LYS A 116 -25.35 -43.07 -23.60
N VAL A 117 -25.57 -43.74 -24.71
CA VAL A 117 -25.38 -43.20 -26.07
C VAL A 117 -26.68 -42.62 -26.59
N MET A 118 -26.65 -41.42 -27.16
CA MET A 118 -27.76 -40.75 -27.83
C MET A 118 -27.28 -40.06 -29.10
N GLY A 119 -27.55 -40.64 -30.26
CA GLY A 119 -27.00 -40.16 -31.54
C GLY A 119 -25.46 -40.12 -31.53
N SER A 120 -24.87 -38.92 -31.74
CA SER A 120 -23.43 -38.70 -31.68
C SER A 120 -22.93 -38.34 -30.27
N TYR A 121 -23.77 -38.43 -29.24
CA TYR A 121 -23.42 -38.01 -27.86
C TYR A 121 -23.28 -39.22 -26.92
N LEU A 122 -22.26 -39.21 -26.11
CA LEU A 122 -22.04 -40.12 -24.99
C LEU A 122 -22.26 -39.37 -23.69
N LEU A 123 -23.27 -39.77 -22.94
CA LEU A 123 -23.63 -39.20 -21.64
C LEU A 123 -23.01 -40.04 -20.51
N LEU A 124 -22.45 -39.38 -19.53
CA LEU A 124 -21.81 -40.01 -18.37
C LEU A 124 -22.29 -39.36 -17.06
N THR A 125 -22.57 -40.19 -16.05
CA THR A 125 -22.86 -39.74 -14.69
C THR A 125 -22.54 -40.87 -13.70
N LYS A 126 -22.35 -40.48 -12.42
CA LYS A 126 -22.28 -41.45 -11.29
C LYS A 126 -23.66 -41.72 -10.68
N LYS A 127 -24.69 -40.98 -11.09
CA LYS A 127 -26.07 -41.16 -10.64
C LYS A 127 -26.67 -42.51 -11.10
N ASN A 128 -27.60 -43.03 -10.35
CA ASN A 128 -28.17 -44.35 -10.62
C ASN A 128 -29.08 -44.43 -11.87
N SER A 129 -29.55 -43.31 -12.42
CA SER A 129 -30.32 -43.29 -13.65
C SER A 129 -30.20 -41.98 -14.43
N PHE A 130 -30.46 -42.06 -15.74
CA PHE A 130 -30.58 -40.90 -16.63
C PHE A 130 -32.03 -40.49 -16.83
N SER A 131 -32.98 -41.00 -16.00
CA SER A 131 -34.42 -40.78 -16.19
C SER A 131 -34.83 -39.31 -16.22
N ASP A 132 -34.11 -38.47 -15.46
CA ASP A 132 -34.42 -37.04 -15.31
C ASP A 132 -33.87 -36.19 -16.48
N LEU A 133 -32.86 -36.71 -17.21
CA LEU A 133 -32.31 -36.04 -18.40
C LEU A 133 -33.11 -36.35 -19.67
N ILE A 134 -33.81 -37.43 -19.71
CA ILE A 134 -34.42 -37.95 -20.95
C ILE A 134 -35.95 -37.80 -20.88
N SER A 135 -36.44 -36.58 -20.95
CA SER A 135 -37.81 -36.32 -21.38
C SER A 135 -37.81 -35.79 -22.82
N VAL A 136 -37.22 -36.54 -23.74
CA VAL A 136 -37.21 -36.23 -25.18
C VAL A 136 -38.62 -36.20 -25.81
N GLU A 137 -39.65 -36.59 -25.06
CA GLU A 137 -41.06 -36.53 -25.49
C GLU A 137 -41.70 -35.14 -25.42
N ASN A 138 -41.03 -34.14 -24.82
CA ASN A 138 -41.54 -32.77 -24.68
C ASN A 138 -40.50 -31.70 -25.05
N GLU A 139 -40.43 -31.28 -26.32
CA GLU A 139 -39.57 -30.20 -26.80
C GLU A 139 -39.71 -28.91 -25.97
N SER A 140 -40.89 -28.66 -25.39
CA SER A 140 -41.15 -27.51 -24.54
C SER A 140 -40.43 -27.55 -23.18
N ALA A 141 -39.88 -28.70 -22.78
CA ALA A 141 -39.21 -28.90 -21.49
C ALA A 141 -37.67 -28.79 -21.58
N SER A 142 -37.10 -28.70 -22.77
CA SER A 142 -35.64 -28.63 -23.00
C SER A 142 -35.12 -27.19 -23.01
N LEU A 143 -33.80 -27.01 -22.86
CA LEU A 143 -33.11 -25.70 -22.98
C LEU A 143 -33.29 -25.09 -24.38
N GLN A 144 -33.52 -25.88 -25.41
CA GLN A 144 -33.79 -25.41 -26.77
C GLN A 144 -35.03 -24.53 -26.84
N SER A 145 -36.03 -24.82 -26.02
CA SER A 145 -37.27 -24.04 -25.95
C SER A 145 -37.10 -22.68 -25.21
N HIS A 146 -35.96 -22.43 -24.59
CA HIS A 146 -35.69 -21.18 -23.88
C HIS A 146 -35.08 -20.15 -24.83
N SER A 147 -35.88 -19.23 -25.37
CA SER A 147 -35.46 -18.26 -26.37
C SER A 147 -34.20 -17.44 -25.95
N GLY A 148 -34.16 -16.98 -24.70
CA GLY A 148 -33.01 -16.24 -24.17
C GLY A 148 -31.72 -17.09 -24.11
N PHE A 149 -31.82 -18.38 -23.78
CA PHE A 149 -30.66 -19.27 -23.80
C PHE A 149 -30.18 -19.57 -25.22
N THR A 150 -31.10 -19.85 -26.14
CA THR A 150 -30.76 -20.17 -27.53
C THR A 150 -30.06 -19.00 -28.22
N SER A 151 -30.49 -17.76 -27.97
CA SER A 151 -29.79 -16.57 -28.50
C SER A 151 -28.34 -16.47 -27.98
N ILE A 152 -28.16 -16.65 -26.68
CA ILE A 152 -26.85 -16.62 -26.03
C ILE A 152 -25.97 -17.79 -26.52
N TYR A 153 -26.53 -18.99 -26.65
CA TYR A 153 -25.79 -20.17 -27.14
C TYR A 153 -25.26 -19.97 -28.55
N ASN A 154 -26.01 -19.33 -29.43
CA ASN A 154 -25.60 -19.02 -30.79
C ASN A 154 -24.54 -17.91 -30.87
N SER A 155 -24.39 -17.12 -29.82
CA SER A 155 -23.37 -16.03 -29.74
C SER A 155 -22.04 -16.50 -29.15
N ARG A 156 -21.90 -17.80 -28.77
CA ARG A 156 -20.67 -18.34 -28.18
C ARG A 156 -19.50 -18.39 -29.15
N GLY A 157 -18.28 -18.36 -28.62
CA GLY A 157 -17.07 -18.55 -29.42
C GLY A 157 -16.96 -19.97 -29.98
N ASN A 158 -16.64 -20.07 -31.25
CA ASN A 158 -16.40 -21.31 -31.98
C ASN A 158 -14.90 -21.37 -32.37
N GLY A 159 -14.14 -22.22 -31.73
CA GLY A 159 -12.73 -22.45 -32.03
C GLY A 159 -12.19 -23.64 -31.26
N ASP A 160 -11.11 -24.23 -31.71
CA ASP A 160 -10.50 -25.36 -31.02
C ASP A 160 -9.98 -24.97 -29.65
N GLY A 161 -10.30 -25.77 -28.62
CA GLY A 161 -9.90 -25.55 -27.25
C GLY A 161 -10.62 -24.41 -26.51
N LYS A 162 -11.66 -23.82 -27.11
CA LYS A 162 -12.48 -22.78 -26.46
C LYS A 162 -13.32 -23.36 -25.32
N ILE A 163 -13.29 -22.67 -24.19
CA ILE A 163 -14.09 -22.98 -23.02
C ILE A 163 -15.22 -21.96 -22.93
N ASN A 164 -16.44 -22.37 -23.17
CA ASN A 164 -17.63 -21.55 -23.08
C ASN A 164 -18.36 -21.85 -21.75
N VAL A 165 -18.62 -20.81 -20.97
CA VAL A 165 -19.36 -20.91 -19.72
C VAL A 165 -20.70 -20.21 -19.86
N PHE A 166 -21.78 -20.93 -19.68
CA PHE A 166 -23.13 -20.41 -19.67
C PHE A 166 -23.61 -20.32 -18.23
N GLN A 167 -24.07 -19.16 -17.81
CA GLN A 167 -24.61 -18.96 -16.47
C GLN A 167 -25.99 -18.34 -16.52
N LYS A 168 -26.87 -18.78 -15.61
CA LYS A 168 -28.20 -18.22 -15.39
C LYS A 168 -28.22 -17.47 -14.06
N LYS A 169 -28.51 -16.15 -14.10
CA LYS A 169 -28.72 -15.32 -12.91
C LYS A 169 -30.12 -14.66 -13.04
N LYS A 170 -31.04 -14.93 -12.11
CA LYS A 170 -32.38 -14.33 -12.10
C LYS A 170 -33.08 -14.38 -13.48
N GLU A 171 -33.21 -15.54 -14.08
CA GLU A 171 -33.81 -15.76 -15.41
C GLU A 171 -33.03 -15.17 -16.61
N VAL A 172 -31.88 -14.56 -16.41
CA VAL A 172 -31.02 -14.03 -17.49
C VAL A 172 -29.87 -14.98 -17.70
N TRP A 173 -29.68 -15.42 -18.95
CA TRP A 173 -28.51 -16.21 -19.35
C TRP A 173 -27.40 -15.31 -19.88
N SER A 174 -26.16 -15.73 -19.63
CA SER A 174 -24.94 -15.16 -20.17
C SER A 174 -24.04 -16.26 -20.67
N VAL A 175 -23.18 -15.95 -21.64
CA VAL A 175 -22.11 -16.83 -22.10
C VAL A 175 -20.78 -16.07 -22.04
N PHE A 176 -19.74 -16.75 -21.59
CA PHE A 176 -18.38 -16.24 -21.55
C PHE A 176 -17.40 -17.24 -22.15
N ASP A 177 -16.57 -16.79 -23.09
CA ASP A 177 -15.42 -17.54 -23.53
C ASP A 177 -14.27 -17.34 -22.56
N LEU A 178 -13.60 -18.41 -22.16
CA LEU A 178 -12.42 -18.38 -21.32
C LEU A 178 -11.17 -18.68 -22.15
N THR A 179 -10.15 -17.87 -22.02
CA THR A 179 -8.82 -18.08 -22.59
C THR A 179 -7.77 -17.95 -21.50
N PHE A 180 -6.91 -18.96 -21.37
CA PHE A 180 -5.81 -18.98 -20.43
C PHE A 180 -4.51 -18.80 -21.18
N LEU A 181 -3.76 -17.74 -20.83
CA LEU A 181 -2.39 -17.49 -21.23
C LEU A 181 -1.47 -17.77 -20.03
N PRO A 182 -0.14 -17.86 -20.21
CA PRO A 182 0.76 -18.18 -19.09
C PRO A 182 0.59 -17.32 -17.84
N GLU A 183 0.34 -16.02 -18.00
CA GLU A 183 0.22 -15.05 -16.91
C GLU A 183 -1.06 -14.18 -16.98
N GLN A 184 -1.99 -14.56 -17.86
CA GLN A 184 -3.24 -13.82 -18.06
C GLN A 184 -4.44 -14.75 -18.19
N ILE A 185 -5.60 -14.27 -17.71
CA ILE A 185 -6.90 -14.87 -18.01
C ILE A 185 -7.72 -13.83 -18.76
N PHE A 186 -8.26 -14.22 -19.87
CA PHE A 186 -9.16 -13.37 -20.63
C PHE A 186 -10.53 -14.04 -20.75
N THR A 187 -11.58 -13.27 -20.45
CA THR A 187 -12.97 -13.68 -20.70
C THR A 187 -13.68 -12.63 -21.52
N ASN A 188 -14.47 -13.07 -22.46
CA ASN A 188 -15.37 -12.19 -23.18
C ASN A 188 -16.69 -12.91 -23.46
N GLY A 189 -17.77 -12.16 -23.55
CA GLY A 189 -19.05 -12.79 -23.77
C GLY A 189 -20.21 -11.83 -23.87
N PHE A 190 -21.40 -12.40 -23.83
CA PHE A 190 -22.64 -11.66 -23.98
C PHE A 190 -23.62 -11.98 -22.85
N VAL A 191 -24.35 -10.94 -22.45
CA VAL A 191 -25.47 -11.02 -21.51
C VAL A 191 -26.70 -10.44 -22.20
N SER A 192 -27.87 -11.05 -22.03
CA SER A 192 -29.08 -10.52 -22.62
C SER A 192 -29.47 -9.17 -21.99
N ASN A 193 -29.71 -8.15 -22.84
CA ASN A 193 -30.03 -6.82 -22.42
C ASN A 193 -31.53 -6.66 -22.17
N SER A 194 -31.94 -6.52 -20.91
CA SER A 194 -33.33 -6.27 -20.54
C SER A 194 -33.68 -4.78 -20.35
N THR A 195 -32.72 -3.87 -20.65
CA THR A 195 -32.77 -2.48 -20.15
C THR A 195 -33.09 -1.40 -21.19
N ASN A 196 -33.31 -1.72 -22.46
CA ASN A 196 -33.51 -0.75 -23.56
C ASN A 196 -32.43 0.40 -23.61
N SER A 197 -31.26 0.14 -23.08
CA SER A 197 -30.18 1.10 -23.07
C SER A 197 -29.51 1.20 -24.42
N LYS A 198 -29.05 2.39 -24.81
CA LYS A 198 -28.37 2.64 -26.09
C LYS A 198 -26.84 2.64 -25.91
N ALA A 199 -26.13 2.32 -26.99
CA ALA A 199 -24.68 2.46 -27.08
C ALA A 199 -24.24 3.92 -26.84
N LEU A 200 -23.06 4.11 -26.29
CA LEU A 200 -22.50 5.45 -26.01
C LEU A 200 -21.81 6.05 -27.25
N ASN A 201 -22.01 7.34 -27.46
CA ASN A 201 -21.38 8.10 -28.54
C ASN A 201 -20.00 8.63 -28.14
N SER A 202 -19.83 9.08 -26.89
CA SER A 202 -18.58 9.60 -26.36
C SER A 202 -17.59 8.50 -26.00
N ASN A 203 -16.33 8.87 -25.79
CA ASN A 203 -15.28 7.98 -25.27
C ASN A 203 -15.06 8.29 -23.79
N ILE A 204 -14.82 7.24 -22.99
CA ILE A 204 -14.47 7.41 -21.58
C ILE A 204 -13.17 8.22 -21.44
N ASP A 205 -13.19 9.21 -20.55
CA ASP A 205 -12.03 10.04 -20.23
C ASP A 205 -11.20 9.40 -19.12
N LEU A 206 -9.97 9.03 -19.42
CA LEU A 206 -9.05 8.40 -18.47
C LEU A 206 -8.07 9.42 -17.84
N SER A 207 -8.28 10.74 -18.01
CA SER A 207 -7.48 11.76 -17.32
C SER A 207 -7.66 11.71 -15.82
N VAL A 208 -8.77 11.18 -15.31
CA VAL A 208 -9.04 10.91 -13.90
C VAL A 208 -7.98 10.05 -13.22
N PHE A 209 -7.17 9.30 -13.96
CA PHE A 209 -6.06 8.51 -13.40
C PHE A 209 -4.95 9.37 -12.75
N SER A 210 -4.89 10.67 -13.05
CA SER A 210 -4.02 11.63 -12.36
C SER A 210 -4.47 11.93 -10.93
N LEU A 211 -5.68 11.54 -10.54
CA LEU A 211 -6.25 11.76 -9.21
C LEU A 211 -6.36 10.49 -8.37
N ILE A 212 -6.26 9.32 -9.01
CA ILE A 212 -6.46 8.03 -8.34
C ILE A 212 -5.10 7.48 -7.92
N PRO A 213 -4.90 7.14 -6.64
CA PRO A 213 -3.68 6.50 -6.18
C PRO A 213 -3.36 5.23 -6.96
N ALA A 214 -2.08 4.95 -7.17
CA ALA A 214 -1.65 3.70 -7.82
C ALA A 214 -1.96 2.45 -6.97
N GLU A 215 -2.17 2.61 -5.68
CA GLU A 215 -2.51 1.56 -4.72
C GLU A 215 -3.98 1.62 -4.33
N PHE A 216 -4.78 0.83 -5.00
CA PHE A 216 -6.23 0.74 -4.78
C PHE A 216 -6.66 -0.72 -4.58
N GLU A 217 -7.75 -0.93 -3.88
CA GLU A 217 -8.44 -2.23 -3.80
C GLU A 217 -9.33 -2.43 -5.02
N THR A 218 -10.16 -1.42 -5.32
CA THR A 218 -11.11 -1.46 -6.42
C THR A 218 -11.37 -0.06 -6.95
N ILE A 219 -11.48 0.08 -8.28
CA ILE A 219 -11.96 1.27 -8.97
C ILE A 219 -13.16 0.88 -9.82
N LYS A 220 -14.25 1.61 -9.68
CA LYS A 220 -15.43 1.49 -10.53
C LYS A 220 -15.65 2.80 -11.27
N MET A 221 -15.68 2.74 -12.60
CA MET A 221 -15.93 3.89 -13.46
C MET A 221 -17.25 3.69 -14.18
N ILE A 222 -18.10 4.73 -14.22
CA ILE A 222 -19.36 4.75 -14.95
C ILE A 222 -19.29 5.84 -16.01
N HIS A 223 -19.44 5.43 -17.25
CA HIS A 223 -19.41 6.30 -18.43
C HIS A 223 -20.81 6.50 -18.98
N PHE A 224 -21.13 7.72 -19.38
CA PHE A 224 -22.44 8.13 -19.90
C PHE A 224 -22.30 9.35 -20.83
N ASP A 225 -23.19 9.48 -21.83
CA ASP A 225 -23.26 10.66 -22.70
C ASP A 225 -24.07 11.80 -22.05
N SER A 226 -24.99 11.46 -21.16
CA SER A 226 -25.80 12.41 -20.40
C SER A 226 -26.17 11.87 -19.02
N VAL A 227 -26.37 12.76 -18.07
CA VAL A 227 -26.74 12.41 -16.68
C VAL A 227 -28.03 11.60 -16.61
N SER A 228 -28.95 11.80 -17.56
CA SER A 228 -30.22 11.03 -17.63
C SER A 228 -30.02 9.53 -17.90
N GLN A 229 -28.83 9.11 -18.36
CA GLN A 229 -28.47 7.70 -18.55
C GLN A 229 -28.01 7.03 -17.27
N LEU A 230 -27.67 7.80 -16.23
CA LEU A 230 -27.38 7.23 -14.91
C LEU A 230 -28.70 6.65 -14.37
N LYS A 231 -28.73 5.35 -14.12
CA LYS A 231 -29.88 4.71 -13.47
C LYS A 231 -29.94 5.17 -12.03
N ILE A 232 -30.78 6.15 -11.77
CA ILE A 232 -31.18 6.51 -10.41
C ILE A 232 -32.22 5.46 -10.00
N ASP A 233 -31.93 4.69 -8.98
CA ASP A 233 -32.90 3.75 -8.43
C ASP A 233 -34.07 4.53 -7.79
N SER A 234 -35.12 4.72 -8.57
CA SER A 234 -36.30 5.45 -8.15
C SER A 234 -37.00 4.81 -6.93
N SER A 235 -36.80 3.52 -6.69
CA SER A 235 -37.34 2.81 -5.53
C SER A 235 -36.67 3.22 -4.22
N TYR A 236 -35.37 3.48 -4.25
CA TYR A 236 -34.59 3.94 -3.09
C TYR A 236 -34.94 5.39 -2.71
N LEU A 237 -35.09 6.28 -3.71
CA LEU A 237 -35.53 7.67 -3.50
C LEU A 237 -36.95 7.74 -2.96
N ALA A 238 -37.82 6.87 -3.43
CA ALA A 238 -39.21 6.79 -2.95
C ALA A 238 -39.31 6.28 -1.51
N SER A 239 -38.46 5.36 -1.08
CA SER A 239 -38.46 4.83 0.29
C SER A 239 -37.97 5.83 1.35
N LYS A 240 -37.15 6.82 0.96
CA LYS A 240 -36.62 7.88 1.84
C LYS A 240 -37.46 9.17 1.86
N ASN A 241 -38.54 9.23 1.11
CA ASN A 241 -39.39 10.43 0.92
C ASN A 241 -40.08 11.00 2.19
N LYS A 242 -39.73 10.56 3.39
CA LYS A 242 -40.23 11.17 4.63
C LYS A 242 -39.38 12.36 5.15
N SER A 243 -38.20 12.63 4.59
CA SER A 243 -37.34 13.76 5.04
C SER A 243 -36.26 14.23 4.05
N CYS A 244 -36.28 13.83 2.78
CA CYS A 244 -35.29 14.26 1.80
C CYS A 244 -35.90 15.29 0.85
N ASN A 245 -35.23 16.41 0.65
CA ASN A 245 -35.57 17.38 -0.39
C ASN A 245 -35.09 16.82 -1.74
N CYS A 246 -35.92 16.00 -2.40
CA CYS A 246 -35.53 15.20 -3.57
C CYS A 246 -35.16 16.05 -4.81
N ASP A 247 -35.57 17.33 -4.84
CA ASP A 247 -35.19 18.27 -5.88
C ASP A 247 -33.68 18.56 -5.88
N ILE A 248 -33.03 18.42 -4.70
CA ILE A 248 -31.58 18.58 -4.56
C ILE A 248 -30.82 17.46 -5.27
N ALA A 249 -31.34 16.24 -5.30
CA ALA A 249 -30.65 15.11 -5.92
C ALA A 249 -30.56 15.25 -7.46
N TYR A 250 -31.56 15.79 -8.12
CA TYR A 250 -31.55 15.99 -9.57
C TYR A 250 -30.74 17.22 -10.01
N THR A 251 -30.85 18.33 -9.32
CA THR A 251 -30.04 19.52 -9.55
C THR A 251 -28.58 19.28 -9.21
N ALA A 252 -28.30 18.44 -8.19
CA ALA A 252 -26.93 18.07 -7.83
C ALA A 252 -26.19 17.26 -8.90
N LEU A 253 -26.86 16.67 -9.88
CA LEU A 253 -26.26 15.86 -10.92
C LEU A 253 -26.01 16.61 -12.24
N SER A 254 -26.62 17.78 -12.43
CA SER A 254 -26.53 18.55 -13.70
C SER A 254 -25.12 19.01 -14.03
N TRP A 255 -24.28 19.21 -13.02
CA TRP A 255 -22.89 19.68 -13.14
C TRP A 255 -21.88 18.55 -13.39
N ILE A 256 -22.30 17.27 -13.35
CA ILE A 256 -21.41 16.12 -13.55
C ILE A 256 -21.22 15.83 -15.03
N GLU A 257 -19.97 15.63 -15.42
CA GLU A 257 -19.55 15.07 -16.70
C GLU A 257 -18.96 13.66 -16.51
N SER A 258 -19.00 12.87 -17.56
CA SER A 258 -18.43 11.53 -17.58
C SER A 258 -16.89 11.54 -17.56
N PRO A 259 -16.23 10.61 -16.87
CA PRO A 259 -16.79 9.52 -16.07
C PRO A 259 -17.10 9.92 -14.62
N SER A 260 -18.03 9.21 -14.00
CA SER A 260 -18.12 9.17 -12.54
C SER A 260 -17.30 8.00 -12.03
N VAL A 261 -16.43 8.24 -11.06
CA VAL A 261 -15.50 7.24 -10.55
C VAL A 261 -15.69 7.04 -9.05
N TYR A 262 -15.73 5.79 -8.67
CA TYR A 262 -15.68 5.36 -7.30
C TYR A 262 -14.45 4.46 -7.09
N PHE A 263 -13.70 4.69 -6.02
CA PHE A 263 -12.60 3.79 -5.69
C PHE A 263 -12.46 3.60 -4.19
N LYS A 264 -11.91 2.45 -3.82
CA LYS A 264 -11.57 2.08 -2.46
C LYS A 264 -10.06 1.94 -2.31
N SER A 265 -9.49 2.60 -1.31
CA SER A 265 -8.07 2.47 -0.99
C SER A 265 -7.77 1.10 -0.40
N GLN A 266 -6.63 0.52 -0.79
CA GLN A 266 -6.19 -0.79 -0.32
C GLN A 266 -5.88 -0.81 1.19
N TYR A 267 -5.33 0.28 1.72
CA TYR A 267 -4.77 0.30 3.09
C TYR A 267 -5.72 0.85 4.15
N GLN A 268 -6.57 1.79 3.80
CA GLN A 268 -7.40 2.49 4.80
C GLN A 268 -8.86 2.04 4.81
N GLN A 269 -9.22 1.13 3.90
CA GLN A 269 -10.64 0.81 3.66
C GLN A 269 -11.48 2.07 3.33
N ALA A 270 -10.80 3.17 2.97
CA ALA A 270 -11.40 4.46 2.68
C ALA A 270 -12.06 4.45 1.30
N ASN A 271 -13.23 5.06 1.24
CA ASN A 271 -14.04 5.14 0.05
C ASN A 271 -14.03 6.57 -0.50
N TYR A 272 -13.89 6.67 -1.82
CA TYR A 272 -13.84 7.94 -2.53
C TYR A 272 -14.79 7.93 -3.72
N ALA A 273 -15.39 9.09 -3.98
CA ALA A 273 -16.08 9.33 -5.24
C ALA A 273 -15.44 10.52 -5.95
N VAL A 274 -15.20 10.41 -7.24
CA VAL A 274 -14.62 11.47 -8.08
C VAL A 274 -15.56 11.73 -9.24
N PHE A 275 -15.91 12.98 -9.41
CA PHE A 275 -16.76 13.45 -10.49
C PHE A 275 -16.03 14.49 -11.32
N LYS A 276 -16.08 14.34 -12.63
CA LYS A 276 -15.66 15.38 -13.54
C LYS A 276 -16.71 16.49 -13.60
N LEU A 277 -16.28 17.73 -13.56
CA LEU A 277 -17.15 18.90 -13.59
C LEU A 277 -17.44 19.31 -15.03
N ARG A 278 -18.70 19.38 -15.38
CA ARG A 278 -19.16 19.98 -16.63
C ARG A 278 -18.95 21.50 -16.63
N SER A 279 -19.16 22.12 -15.47
CA SER A 279 -18.99 23.54 -15.24
C SER A 279 -18.68 23.78 -13.77
N ILE A 280 -17.61 24.49 -13.50
CA ILE A 280 -17.21 24.90 -12.14
C ILE A 280 -18.26 25.82 -11.52
N SER A 281 -18.84 26.75 -12.33
CA SER A 281 -19.89 27.67 -11.85
C SER A 281 -21.17 26.93 -11.46
N GLU A 282 -21.65 25.98 -12.28
CA GLU A 282 -22.83 25.19 -11.95
C GLU A 282 -22.62 24.35 -10.70
N PHE A 283 -21.44 23.74 -10.55
CA PHE A 283 -21.09 23.00 -9.32
C PHE A 283 -21.14 23.93 -8.10
N LYS A 284 -20.50 25.09 -8.20
CA LYS A 284 -20.47 26.11 -7.14
C LYS A 284 -21.87 26.54 -6.70
N ASP A 285 -22.72 26.90 -7.66
CA ASP A 285 -24.07 27.37 -7.39
C ASP A 285 -24.90 26.30 -6.69
N ASN A 286 -24.80 25.06 -7.17
CA ASN A 286 -25.48 23.91 -6.55
C ASN A 286 -24.96 23.63 -5.13
N ILE A 287 -23.65 23.54 -4.93
CA ILE A 287 -23.06 23.28 -3.62
C ILE A 287 -23.33 24.43 -2.64
N ASN A 288 -23.20 25.68 -3.09
CA ASN A 288 -23.44 26.85 -2.26
C ASN A 288 -24.91 26.99 -1.82
N SER A 289 -25.86 26.37 -2.55
CA SER A 289 -27.26 26.32 -2.13
C SER A 289 -27.49 25.45 -0.88
N ILE A 290 -26.60 24.51 -0.60
CA ILE A 290 -26.68 23.57 0.53
C ILE A 290 -25.68 23.87 1.63
N LEU A 291 -24.63 24.65 1.37
CA LEU A 291 -23.62 25.01 2.36
C LEU A 291 -24.05 26.25 3.20
N PRO A 292 -23.74 26.31 4.50
CA PRO A 292 -23.85 27.52 5.28
C PRO A 292 -23.02 28.66 4.68
N ASP A 293 -23.43 29.90 4.89
CA ASP A 293 -22.76 31.10 4.35
C ASP A 293 -21.26 31.16 4.70
N SER A 294 -20.86 30.65 5.86
CA SER A 294 -19.47 30.58 6.30
C SER A 294 -18.61 29.55 5.56
N LEU A 295 -19.21 28.66 4.79
CA LEU A 295 -18.55 27.56 4.08
C LEU A 295 -18.74 27.66 2.55
N LYS A 296 -19.31 28.74 2.04
CA LYS A 296 -19.53 28.93 0.59
C LYS A 296 -18.22 28.91 -0.18
N LEU A 297 -18.28 28.36 -1.39
CA LEU A 297 -17.14 28.26 -2.33
C LEU A 297 -16.94 29.60 -3.05
N TYR A 298 -15.68 29.99 -3.22
CA TYR A 298 -15.24 31.10 -4.05
C TYR A 298 -14.50 30.59 -5.29
N GLU A 299 -14.22 31.46 -6.27
CA GLU A 299 -13.61 31.03 -7.54
C GLU A 299 -12.22 30.41 -7.40
N ASP A 300 -11.46 30.83 -6.41
CA ASP A 300 -10.09 30.41 -6.15
C ASP A 300 -9.96 29.17 -5.21
N ASP A 301 -11.08 28.56 -4.83
CA ASP A 301 -11.11 27.42 -3.91
C ASP A 301 -10.67 26.10 -4.62
N ASN A 302 -9.44 26.05 -5.09
CA ASN A 302 -8.81 24.82 -5.57
C ASN A 302 -8.03 24.15 -4.42
N SER A 303 -8.13 22.82 -4.30
CA SER A 303 -7.45 22.02 -3.26
C SER A 303 -7.81 22.34 -1.80
N VAL A 304 -8.91 23.05 -1.56
CA VAL A 304 -9.42 23.36 -0.22
C VAL A 304 -10.49 22.34 0.18
N ILE A 305 -10.22 21.59 1.26
CA ILE A 305 -11.18 20.60 1.78
C ILE A 305 -12.29 21.29 2.56
N ARG A 306 -13.53 21.00 2.20
CA ARG A 306 -14.76 21.52 2.82
C ARG A 306 -15.60 20.40 3.42
N SER A 307 -16.35 20.71 4.45
CA SER A 307 -17.29 19.78 5.09
C SER A 307 -18.74 20.09 4.70
N PHE A 308 -19.57 19.05 4.66
CA PHE A 308 -21.02 19.17 4.60
C PHE A 308 -21.62 19.04 6.01
N ASN A 309 -22.59 19.87 6.34
CA ASN A 309 -23.33 19.72 7.61
C ASN A 309 -24.29 18.53 7.62
N ASN A 310 -24.67 18.02 6.45
CA ASN A 310 -25.47 16.82 6.28
C ASN A 310 -24.77 15.93 5.27
N ALA A 311 -24.56 14.66 5.61
CA ALA A 311 -23.94 13.70 4.72
C ALA A 311 -24.71 13.58 3.39
N PHE A 312 -24.00 13.78 2.29
CA PHE A 312 -24.54 13.60 0.94
C PHE A 312 -24.62 12.12 0.62
N ASP A 313 -25.81 11.65 0.25
CA ASP A 313 -26.07 10.24 -0.04
C ASP A 313 -26.12 10.00 -1.55
N TYR A 314 -24.99 9.60 -2.13
CA TYR A 314 -24.88 9.21 -3.55
C TYR A 314 -25.14 7.72 -3.81
N ASN A 315 -25.78 7.02 -2.90
CA ASN A 315 -26.05 5.59 -2.98
C ASN A 315 -26.72 5.17 -4.29
N SER A 316 -27.53 6.06 -4.89
CA SER A 316 -28.25 5.78 -6.14
C SER A 316 -27.33 5.63 -7.36
N ILE A 317 -26.17 6.28 -7.37
CA ILE A 317 -25.24 6.25 -8.53
C ILE A 317 -24.36 4.99 -8.48
N PHE A 318 -23.85 4.64 -7.30
CA PHE A 318 -22.85 3.58 -7.14
C PHE A 318 -23.39 2.31 -6.47
N ASN A 319 -24.67 2.30 -6.11
CA ASN A 319 -25.28 1.18 -5.36
C ASN A 319 -24.50 0.86 -4.07
N SER A 320 -24.08 1.90 -3.35
CA SER A 320 -23.25 1.82 -2.13
C SER A 320 -23.96 2.49 -0.95
N THR A 321 -23.63 2.10 0.28
CA THR A 321 -24.19 2.65 1.53
C THR A 321 -23.42 3.84 2.10
N MET A 322 -22.66 4.53 1.28
CA MET A 322 -21.69 5.53 1.73
C MET A 322 -22.29 6.89 2.00
N LYS A 323 -21.76 7.54 3.03
CA LYS A 323 -22.08 8.92 3.40
C LYS A 323 -20.82 9.77 3.28
N PHE A 324 -20.78 10.65 2.30
CA PHE A 324 -19.67 11.58 2.16
C PHE A 324 -19.92 12.81 3.05
N ASN A 325 -18.93 13.14 3.88
CA ASN A 325 -18.99 14.29 4.79
C ASN A 325 -18.07 15.43 4.33
N TYR A 326 -17.11 15.15 3.45
CA TYR A 326 -16.11 16.09 2.99
C TYR A 326 -15.95 16.03 1.49
N PHE A 327 -15.55 17.16 0.91
CA PHE A 327 -15.19 17.23 -0.50
C PHE A 327 -14.03 18.20 -0.71
N VAL A 328 -13.36 18.05 -1.86
CA VAL A 328 -12.34 18.95 -2.35
C VAL A 328 -12.45 19.06 -3.87
N ARG A 329 -12.32 20.26 -4.40
CA ARG A 329 -12.18 20.48 -5.85
C ARG A 329 -10.70 20.48 -6.22
N VAL A 330 -10.36 19.76 -7.26
CA VAL A 330 -9.03 19.78 -7.89
C VAL A 330 -9.22 19.95 -9.37
N ASP A 331 -8.86 21.10 -9.89
CA ASP A 331 -9.07 21.52 -11.29
C ASP A 331 -10.53 21.30 -11.74
N ASP A 332 -10.76 20.48 -12.77
CA ASP A 332 -12.08 20.14 -13.30
C ASP A 332 -12.73 18.93 -12.62
N TYR A 333 -12.25 18.55 -11.45
CA TYR A 333 -12.78 17.42 -10.70
C TYR A 333 -13.19 17.81 -9.29
N VAL A 334 -14.16 17.11 -8.74
CA VAL A 334 -14.50 17.15 -7.33
C VAL A 334 -14.40 15.75 -6.74
N MET A 335 -13.75 15.65 -5.61
CA MET A 335 -13.54 14.41 -4.87
C MET A 335 -14.27 14.46 -3.55
N PHE A 336 -14.95 13.37 -3.21
CA PHE A 336 -15.71 13.20 -1.96
C PHE A 336 -15.16 12.06 -1.14
N SER A 337 -15.22 12.19 0.19
CA SER A 337 -14.88 11.12 1.13
C SER A 337 -15.65 11.24 2.43
N GLU A 338 -15.64 10.18 3.23
CA GLU A 338 -16.29 10.10 4.54
C GLU A 338 -15.54 10.95 5.59
N GLU A 339 -14.23 11.03 5.51
CA GLU A 339 -13.36 11.74 6.45
C GLU A 339 -12.44 12.76 5.75
N LYS A 340 -12.18 13.87 6.43
CA LYS A 340 -11.25 14.92 5.97
C LYS A 340 -9.85 14.36 5.73
N LEU A 341 -9.37 13.54 6.65
CA LEU A 341 -8.06 12.90 6.62
C LEU A 341 -7.82 12.12 5.32
N PHE A 342 -8.85 11.44 4.82
CA PHE A 342 -8.76 10.67 3.57
C PHE A 342 -8.54 11.57 2.35
N LEU A 343 -9.18 12.73 2.28
CA LEU A 343 -8.95 13.70 1.20
C LEU A 343 -7.57 14.37 1.32
N GLU A 344 -7.13 14.70 2.52
CA GLU A 344 -5.78 15.23 2.74
C GLU A 344 -4.72 14.27 2.23
N ARG A 345 -4.89 12.97 2.51
CA ARG A 345 -3.99 11.94 2.02
C ARG A 345 -4.03 11.78 0.49
N LEU A 346 -5.22 11.86 -0.09
CA LEU A 346 -5.39 11.78 -1.55
C LEU A 346 -4.65 12.92 -2.26
N LEU A 347 -4.79 14.15 -1.74
CA LEU A 347 -4.04 15.31 -2.24
C LEU A 347 -2.53 15.12 -2.08
N PHE A 348 -2.09 14.54 -0.97
CA PHE A 348 -0.69 14.19 -0.77
C PHE A 348 -0.18 13.20 -1.82
N GLN A 349 -0.91 12.13 -2.11
CA GLN A 349 -0.51 11.13 -3.10
C GLN A 349 -0.44 11.72 -4.51
N GLN A 350 -1.36 12.61 -4.86
CA GLN A 350 -1.34 13.36 -6.11
C GLN A 350 -0.09 14.25 -6.21
N PHE A 351 0.18 15.03 -5.17
CA PHE A 351 1.35 15.89 -5.10
C PHE A 351 2.67 15.09 -5.18
N SER A 352 2.75 13.97 -4.51
CA SER A 352 3.93 13.08 -4.46
C SER A 352 4.12 12.27 -5.74
N LYS A 353 3.32 12.50 -6.78
CA LYS A 353 3.33 11.72 -8.04
C LYS A 353 3.18 10.23 -7.80
N PHE A 354 2.21 9.86 -7.00
CA PHE A 354 1.90 8.47 -6.63
C PHE A 354 0.52 8.04 -7.12
N THR A 355 0.11 8.56 -8.26
CA THR A 355 -1.15 8.23 -8.90
C THR A 355 -0.96 7.17 -10.00
N ILE A 356 -2.07 6.64 -10.51
CA ILE A 356 -2.03 5.71 -11.66
C ILE A 356 -1.32 6.35 -12.85
N ALA A 357 -1.55 7.65 -13.10
CA ALA A 357 -0.94 8.37 -14.22
C ALA A 357 0.59 8.44 -14.11
N ASP A 358 1.14 8.42 -12.90
CA ASP A 358 2.57 8.50 -12.63
C ASP A 358 3.28 7.13 -12.74
N LYS A 359 2.54 6.02 -12.77
CA LYS A 359 3.07 4.66 -12.91
C LYS A 359 2.94 4.21 -14.37
N GLU A 360 4.01 4.38 -15.13
CA GLU A 360 4.01 4.19 -16.60
C GLU A 360 3.48 2.82 -17.02
N ASP A 361 3.96 1.73 -16.39
CA ASP A 361 3.53 0.38 -16.72
C ASP A 361 2.04 0.15 -16.43
N LEU A 362 1.56 0.57 -15.25
CA LEU A 362 0.16 0.45 -14.84
C LEU A 362 -0.75 1.32 -15.73
N ASN A 363 -0.38 2.58 -15.93
CA ASN A 363 -1.15 3.53 -16.74
C ASN A 363 -1.25 3.06 -18.20
N SER A 364 -0.13 2.62 -18.78
CA SER A 364 -0.10 2.07 -20.13
C SER A 364 -0.94 0.80 -20.26
N PHE A 365 -0.82 -0.12 -19.31
CA PHE A 365 -1.63 -1.33 -19.27
C PHE A 365 -3.13 -1.02 -19.24
N LEU A 366 -3.57 -0.14 -18.33
CA LEU A 366 -4.97 0.24 -18.19
C LEU A 366 -5.50 0.94 -19.46
N ARG A 367 -4.76 1.91 -20.00
CA ARG A 367 -5.16 2.64 -21.21
C ARG A 367 -5.26 1.76 -22.44
N ASN A 368 -4.42 0.73 -22.56
CA ASN A 368 -4.43 -0.19 -23.68
C ASN A 368 -5.54 -1.24 -23.59
N ASN A 369 -6.00 -1.57 -22.39
CA ASN A 369 -6.97 -2.66 -22.19
C ASN A 369 -8.38 -2.18 -21.82
N ILE A 370 -8.58 -0.90 -21.52
CA ILE A 370 -9.92 -0.33 -21.34
C ILE A 370 -10.51 0.06 -22.70
N ASN A 371 -11.65 -0.53 -23.05
CA ASN A 371 -12.39 -0.14 -24.23
C ASN A 371 -13.02 1.24 -24.03
N LYS A 372 -12.72 2.15 -24.93
CA LYS A 372 -13.17 3.56 -24.87
C LYS A 372 -14.70 3.74 -24.88
N LYS A 373 -15.44 2.76 -25.36
CA LYS A 373 -16.92 2.74 -25.38
C LYS A 373 -17.54 1.99 -24.21
N SER A 374 -16.73 1.52 -23.26
CA SER A 374 -17.25 0.85 -22.08
C SER A 374 -18.14 1.76 -21.26
N ARG A 375 -19.32 1.24 -20.86
CA ARG A 375 -20.25 1.92 -19.99
C ARG A 375 -19.88 1.78 -18.53
N GLU A 376 -19.46 0.59 -18.16
CA GLU A 376 -18.92 0.31 -16.83
C GLU A 376 -17.55 -0.31 -16.97
N VAL A 377 -16.60 0.13 -16.14
CA VAL A 377 -15.27 -0.44 -15.99
C VAL A 377 -15.03 -0.66 -14.51
N THR A 378 -14.65 -1.86 -14.14
CA THR A 378 -14.21 -2.19 -12.79
C THR A 378 -12.77 -2.69 -12.87
N ILE A 379 -11.87 -2.06 -12.10
CA ILE A 379 -10.48 -2.45 -11.97
C ILE A 379 -10.27 -2.89 -10.53
N SER A 380 -9.66 -4.04 -10.30
CA SER A 380 -9.43 -4.58 -8.96
C SER A 380 -8.04 -5.19 -8.81
N GLY A 381 -7.49 -5.12 -7.60
CA GLY A 381 -6.33 -5.88 -7.21
C GLY A 381 -6.73 -7.33 -6.99
N GLY A 382 -6.21 -8.23 -7.85
CA GLY A 382 -6.64 -9.62 -7.86
C GLY A 382 -7.98 -9.85 -8.57
N ILE A 383 -8.44 -11.07 -8.55
CA ILE A 383 -9.69 -11.49 -9.17
C ILE A 383 -10.54 -12.29 -8.17
N ASN A 384 -11.78 -11.86 -8.01
CA ASN A 384 -12.85 -12.66 -7.39
C ASN A 384 -14.04 -12.63 -8.35
N TYR A 385 -13.91 -13.37 -9.43
CA TYR A 385 -14.91 -13.41 -10.49
C TYR A 385 -15.19 -14.84 -10.89
N TRP A 386 -16.45 -15.16 -11.06
CA TRP A 386 -16.96 -16.50 -11.35
C TRP A 386 -16.43 -17.48 -10.29
N ASN A 387 -15.58 -18.41 -10.62
CA ASN A 387 -15.01 -19.42 -9.72
C ASN A 387 -13.52 -19.23 -9.49
N PHE A 388 -12.98 -18.02 -9.76
CA PHE A 388 -11.58 -17.69 -9.58
C PHE A 388 -11.40 -16.78 -8.37
N ASP A 389 -10.45 -17.11 -7.50
CA ASP A 389 -9.99 -16.26 -6.41
C ASP A 389 -8.45 -16.17 -6.49
N LEU A 390 -7.95 -15.06 -7.01
CA LEU A 390 -6.53 -14.72 -7.08
C LEU A 390 -6.31 -13.38 -6.40
N LYS A 391 -5.46 -13.34 -5.40
CA LYS A 391 -5.25 -12.16 -4.53
C LYS A 391 -4.15 -11.22 -5.03
N SER A 392 -3.42 -11.60 -6.06
CA SER A 392 -2.34 -10.79 -6.67
C SER A 392 -2.68 -10.47 -8.11
N GLY A 393 -1.97 -9.51 -8.71
CA GLY A 393 -2.21 -9.07 -10.08
C GLY A 393 -3.33 -8.03 -10.20
N ILE A 394 -3.77 -7.76 -11.41
CA ILE A 394 -4.81 -6.78 -11.74
C ILE A 394 -5.88 -7.40 -12.62
N ALA A 395 -7.14 -7.11 -12.33
CA ALA A 395 -8.27 -7.47 -13.16
C ALA A 395 -9.00 -6.22 -13.67
N ILE A 396 -9.37 -6.22 -14.95
CA ILE A 396 -10.21 -5.21 -15.60
C ILE A 396 -11.47 -5.91 -16.07
N SER A 397 -12.61 -5.60 -15.50
CA SER A 397 -13.92 -6.03 -15.99
C SER A 397 -14.62 -4.85 -16.62
N GLN A 398 -15.19 -5.02 -17.80
CA GLN A 398 -15.84 -3.94 -18.51
C GLN A 398 -17.05 -4.42 -19.32
N SER A 399 -18.01 -3.54 -19.51
CA SER A 399 -19.22 -3.81 -20.27
C SER A 399 -19.56 -2.66 -21.22
N HIS A 400 -20.05 -2.98 -22.41
CA HIS A 400 -20.64 -2.02 -23.32
C HIS A 400 -21.87 -2.62 -24.03
N ILE A 401 -22.73 -1.76 -24.56
CA ILE A 401 -23.93 -2.20 -25.26
C ILE A 401 -23.54 -2.51 -26.72
N GLU A 402 -23.69 -3.79 -27.10
CA GLU A 402 -23.42 -4.21 -28.48
C GLU A 402 -24.63 -4.01 -29.37
N SER A 403 -25.83 -4.34 -28.86
CA SER A 403 -27.09 -4.13 -29.55
C SER A 403 -28.22 -3.86 -28.55
N GLN A 404 -29.46 -3.67 -29.06
CA GLN A 404 -30.63 -3.49 -28.17
C GLN A 404 -30.83 -4.68 -27.24
N ASP A 405 -30.48 -5.89 -27.67
CA ASP A 405 -30.73 -7.13 -26.94
C ASP A 405 -29.51 -7.71 -26.24
N LEU A 406 -28.30 -7.20 -26.53
CA LEU A 406 -27.06 -7.77 -26.05
C LEU A 406 -26.12 -6.74 -25.43
N ILE A 407 -25.64 -7.04 -24.25
CA ILE A 407 -24.53 -6.37 -23.57
C ILE A 407 -23.30 -7.27 -23.74
N TYR A 408 -22.22 -6.70 -24.27
CA TYR A 408 -20.92 -7.36 -24.29
C TYR A 408 -20.20 -7.09 -22.95
N GLU A 409 -19.73 -8.16 -22.34
CA GLU A 409 -18.89 -8.09 -21.14
C GLU A 409 -17.55 -8.75 -21.41
N SER A 410 -16.48 -8.14 -20.90
CA SER A 410 -15.16 -8.77 -20.93
C SER A 410 -14.43 -8.54 -19.61
N MET A 411 -13.53 -9.49 -19.30
CA MET A 411 -12.62 -9.38 -18.19
C MET A 411 -11.22 -9.79 -18.64
N LEU A 412 -10.23 -9.00 -18.29
CA LEU A 412 -8.82 -9.33 -18.40
C LEU A 412 -8.21 -9.36 -17.00
N TYR A 413 -7.57 -10.46 -16.66
CA TYR A 413 -6.69 -10.55 -15.50
C TYR A 413 -5.25 -10.69 -15.96
N SER A 414 -4.32 -9.98 -15.34
CA SER A 414 -2.89 -10.08 -15.57
C SER A 414 -2.12 -10.17 -14.26
N LYS A 415 -1.25 -11.16 -14.17
CA LYS A 415 -0.34 -11.35 -13.06
C LYS A 415 0.94 -10.51 -13.22
N GLU A 416 1.30 -10.15 -14.45
CA GLU A 416 2.49 -9.33 -14.76
C GLU A 416 2.43 -7.96 -14.13
N ILE A 417 1.24 -7.38 -14.01
CA ILE A 417 1.03 -6.09 -13.36
C ILE A 417 0.78 -6.30 -11.88
N ASN A 418 1.77 -6.00 -11.08
CA ASN A 418 1.64 -6.04 -9.64
C ASN A 418 1.20 -4.65 -9.13
N LEU A 419 -0.01 -4.55 -8.57
CA LEU A 419 -0.50 -3.35 -7.87
C LEU A 419 0.28 -3.08 -6.58
N ASP A 420 0.99 -4.07 -6.06
CA ASP A 420 1.97 -3.86 -5.01
C ASP A 420 3.12 -2.95 -5.52
N GLY A 421 2.76 -1.81 -6.11
CA GLY A 421 3.62 -0.84 -6.77
C GLY A 421 4.81 -0.46 -5.94
N GLY A 422 5.83 -1.33 -5.97
CA GLY A 422 7.02 -1.16 -5.17
C GLY A 422 6.78 -1.36 -3.67
N LYS A 423 5.87 -2.24 -3.21
CA LYS A 423 6.08 -2.81 -1.88
C LYS A 423 7.50 -3.31 -1.89
N THR A 424 8.38 -2.48 -1.40
CA THR A 424 9.71 -2.91 -1.03
C THR A 424 9.47 -3.99 0.02
N ASN A 425 9.40 -5.25 -0.44
CA ASN A 425 9.24 -6.36 0.48
C ASN A 425 10.31 -6.18 1.54
N PRO A 426 9.95 -6.03 2.81
CA PRO A 426 10.94 -5.83 3.83
C PRO A 426 11.89 -7.02 3.78
N LYS A 427 13.18 -6.77 3.86
CA LYS A 427 14.18 -7.83 3.99
C LYS A 427 13.81 -8.75 5.15
N TRP A 428 13.25 -8.16 6.19
CA TRP A 428 12.64 -8.85 7.32
C TRP A 428 11.62 -7.95 8.03
N LYS A 429 10.67 -8.58 8.73
CA LYS A 429 9.70 -7.97 9.63
C LYS A 429 9.71 -8.70 10.96
N ILE A 430 9.65 -7.97 12.06
CA ILE A 430 9.56 -8.51 13.43
C ILE A 430 8.36 -7.87 14.10
N ASP A 431 7.48 -8.69 14.65
CA ASP A 431 6.35 -8.26 15.46
C ASP A 431 6.67 -8.36 16.96
N PHE A 432 6.25 -7.37 17.74
CA PHE A 432 6.49 -7.28 19.18
C PHE A 432 5.17 -7.35 19.96
N SER A 433 5.23 -7.88 21.17
CA SER A 433 4.05 -8.03 22.03
C SER A 433 3.58 -6.70 22.64
N ASN A 434 4.46 -5.69 22.69
CA ASN A 434 4.17 -4.39 23.27
C ASN A 434 4.55 -3.28 22.27
N PRO A 435 3.89 -2.12 22.32
CA PRO A 435 4.26 -0.95 21.51
C PRO A 435 5.72 -0.55 21.72
N LEU A 436 6.39 -0.17 20.63
CA LEU A 436 7.76 0.30 20.66
C LEU A 436 7.82 1.81 20.96
N PHE A 437 8.84 2.27 21.68
CA PHE A 437 9.20 3.68 21.75
C PHE A 437 9.68 4.21 20.39
N ASN A 438 9.70 5.53 20.22
CA ASN A 438 9.97 6.13 18.91
C ASN A 438 11.40 5.97 18.42
N GLU A 439 12.37 5.84 19.32
CA GLU A 439 13.77 5.80 18.96
C GLU A 439 14.20 4.41 18.45
N ILE A 440 14.90 4.42 17.33
CA ILE A 440 15.58 3.26 16.75
C ILE A 440 17.09 3.53 16.86
N TYR A 441 17.80 2.69 17.59
CA TYR A 441 19.24 2.83 17.77
C TYR A 441 20.00 1.95 16.79
N VAL A 442 20.94 2.55 16.08
CA VAL A 442 21.84 1.86 15.13
C VAL A 442 23.22 1.76 15.74
N VAL A 443 23.75 0.56 15.89
CA VAL A 443 25.04 0.30 16.53
C VAL A 443 25.96 -0.51 15.62
N ASN A 444 27.27 -0.31 15.74
CA ASN A 444 28.24 -0.99 14.89
C ASN A 444 28.47 -2.43 15.37
N ASN A 445 28.44 -3.38 14.44
CA ASN A 445 28.86 -4.75 14.69
C ASN A 445 30.35 -4.91 14.37
N HIS A 446 31.18 -5.15 15.41
CA HIS A 446 32.62 -5.27 15.24
C HIS A 446 33.08 -6.50 14.43
N ARG A 447 32.23 -7.56 14.37
CA ARG A 447 32.54 -8.80 13.65
C ARG A 447 32.22 -8.70 12.17
N THR A 448 31.00 -8.28 11.85
CA THR A 448 30.49 -8.26 10.46
C THR A 448 30.80 -6.96 9.75
N LYS A 449 31.22 -5.91 10.49
CA LYS A 449 31.35 -4.52 10.04
C LYS A 449 30.04 -3.92 9.53
N ASP A 450 28.92 -4.58 9.77
CA ASP A 450 27.55 -4.13 9.50
C ASP A 450 26.97 -3.45 10.76
N LYS A 451 25.69 -3.11 10.71
CA LYS A 451 24.95 -2.46 11.80
C LYS A 451 24.01 -3.45 12.45
N ASP A 452 23.96 -3.44 13.77
CA ASP A 452 22.88 -4.06 14.54
C ASP A 452 21.89 -2.97 14.98
N TYR A 453 20.68 -3.36 15.31
CA TYR A 453 19.59 -2.44 15.67
C TYR A 453 19.11 -2.73 17.09
N ILE A 454 18.75 -1.67 17.80
CA ILE A 454 18.18 -1.80 19.15
C ILE A 454 16.90 -0.96 19.18
N VAL A 455 15.83 -1.56 19.70
CA VAL A 455 14.56 -0.89 19.99
C VAL A 455 14.16 -1.19 21.42
N GLN A 456 13.35 -0.29 22.00
CA GLN A 456 12.81 -0.44 23.35
C GLN A 456 11.29 -0.43 23.29
N ASP A 457 10.65 -1.36 24.03
CA ASP A 457 9.20 -1.41 24.16
C ASP A 457 8.67 -0.60 25.37
N SER A 458 7.36 -0.41 25.42
CA SER A 458 6.67 0.33 26.50
C SER A 458 6.81 -0.28 27.89
N LYS A 459 7.30 -1.52 28.03
CA LYS A 459 7.65 -2.17 29.30
C LYS A 459 9.13 -2.07 29.64
N ASN A 460 9.86 -1.21 28.95
CA ASN A 460 11.30 -0.98 29.12
C ASN A 460 12.18 -2.19 28.80
N VAL A 461 11.71 -3.11 27.96
CA VAL A 461 12.52 -4.19 27.41
C VAL A 461 13.22 -3.68 26.16
N ILE A 462 14.54 -3.81 26.11
CA ILE A 462 15.33 -3.58 24.90
C ILE A 462 15.54 -4.89 24.14
N TYR A 463 15.49 -4.80 22.83
CA TYR A 463 15.68 -5.92 21.88
C TYR A 463 16.88 -5.61 21.00
N PHE A 464 17.84 -6.55 20.98
CA PHE A 464 19.02 -6.45 20.11
C PHE A 464 18.81 -7.29 18.85
N ILE A 465 18.80 -6.64 17.70
CA ILE A 465 18.38 -7.21 16.43
C ILE A 465 19.55 -7.17 15.45
N THR A 466 19.83 -8.29 14.79
CA THR A 466 20.87 -8.39 13.77
C THR A 466 20.44 -7.76 12.44
N PRO A 467 21.37 -7.51 11.50
CA PRO A 467 21.06 -7.05 10.14
C PRO A 467 20.14 -8.01 9.35
N ASN A 468 20.01 -9.25 9.82
CA ASN A 468 19.17 -10.28 9.20
C ASN A 468 17.79 -10.43 9.89
N GLY A 469 17.47 -9.58 10.87
CA GLY A 469 16.17 -9.60 11.56
C GLY A 469 16.09 -10.62 12.70
N GLU A 470 17.21 -11.21 13.13
CA GLU A 470 17.22 -12.12 14.28
C GLU A 470 17.33 -11.33 15.58
N THR A 471 16.42 -11.53 16.52
CA THR A 471 16.55 -11.01 17.89
C THR A 471 17.51 -11.88 18.68
N LYS A 472 18.74 -11.42 18.86
CA LYS A 472 19.78 -12.17 19.61
C LYS A 472 19.48 -12.29 21.09
N TRP A 473 19.01 -11.20 21.68
CA TRP A 473 18.66 -11.14 23.10
C TRP A 473 17.68 -10.02 23.37
N LYS A 474 17.01 -10.11 24.51
CA LYS A 474 16.17 -9.06 25.08
C LYS A 474 16.50 -8.87 26.55
N LYS A 475 16.38 -7.63 27.05
CA LYS A 475 16.71 -7.29 28.44
C LYS A 475 15.80 -6.19 28.95
N ASN A 476 15.20 -6.40 30.11
CA ASN A 476 14.48 -5.33 30.82
C ASN A 476 15.51 -4.43 31.53
N ILE A 477 15.44 -3.14 31.30
CA ILE A 477 16.34 -2.14 31.89
C ILE A 477 15.63 -1.19 32.87
N GLY A 478 14.36 -1.45 33.15
CA GLY A 478 13.55 -0.79 34.19
C GLY A 478 13.02 0.59 33.83
N ASN A 479 13.71 1.37 33.02
CA ASN A 479 13.34 2.74 32.64
C ASN A 479 13.66 2.98 31.16
N PRO A 480 13.04 4.00 30.54
CA PRO A 480 13.40 4.42 29.18
C PRO A 480 14.87 4.84 29.08
N ILE A 481 15.48 4.55 27.91
CA ILE A 481 16.80 5.05 27.57
C ILE A 481 16.72 6.57 27.42
N VAL A 482 17.70 7.28 27.93
CA VAL A 482 17.83 8.73 27.78
C VAL A 482 18.88 9.00 26.69
N GLY A 483 18.46 9.54 25.54
CA GLY A 483 19.32 9.86 24.42
C GLY A 483 19.77 8.64 23.61
N LYS A 484 21.04 8.54 23.27
CA LYS A 484 21.59 7.60 22.27
C LYS A 484 22.36 6.45 22.90
N ILE A 485 22.37 5.30 22.25
CA ILE A 485 23.30 4.20 22.57
C ILE A 485 24.59 4.42 21.77
N LYS A 486 25.74 4.33 22.45
CA LYS A 486 27.06 4.48 21.82
C LYS A 486 27.88 3.18 21.89
N ASN A 487 28.69 2.94 20.87
CA ASN A 487 29.67 1.85 20.89
C ASN A 487 30.96 2.32 21.56
N ILE A 488 31.52 1.52 22.47
CA ILE A 488 32.82 1.74 23.10
C ILE A 488 33.62 0.45 23.15
N ASP A 489 34.92 0.51 23.13
CA ASP A 489 35.84 -0.62 23.42
C ASP A 489 36.44 -0.44 24.82
N ILE A 490 35.59 -0.63 25.85
CA ILE A 490 35.99 -0.42 27.24
C ILE A 490 37.09 -1.40 27.71
N LEU A 491 37.16 -2.57 27.05
CA LEU A 491 38.09 -3.63 27.38
C LEU A 491 39.40 -3.55 26.59
N GLY A 492 39.50 -2.67 25.58
CA GLY A 492 40.68 -2.53 24.74
C GLY A 492 41.03 -3.75 23.88
N ASN A 493 40.01 -4.50 23.48
CA ASN A 493 40.19 -5.77 22.75
C ASN A 493 39.53 -5.76 21.36
N ASN A 494 39.25 -4.59 20.82
CA ASN A 494 38.56 -4.36 19.53
C ASN A 494 37.17 -4.99 19.43
N LYS A 495 36.53 -5.26 20.59
CA LYS A 495 35.15 -5.71 20.67
C LYS A 495 34.32 -4.61 21.31
N TYR A 496 33.28 -4.17 20.60
CA TYR A 496 32.45 -3.09 21.09
C TYR A 496 31.48 -3.54 22.18
N GLN A 497 31.33 -2.69 23.18
CA GLN A 497 30.27 -2.71 24.18
C GLN A 497 29.32 -1.56 23.91
N LEU A 498 28.09 -1.66 24.43
CA LEU A 498 27.03 -0.67 24.34
C LEU A 498 26.99 0.14 25.62
N ILE A 499 27.18 1.46 25.52
CA ILE A 499 27.02 2.37 26.66
C ILE A 499 25.80 3.27 26.44
N PHE A 500 24.96 3.38 27.45
CA PHE A 500 23.80 4.29 27.50
C PHE A 500 23.38 4.47 28.94
N ASN A 501 22.53 5.48 29.17
CA ASN A 501 21.93 5.69 30.48
C ASN A 501 20.39 5.70 30.39
N THR A 502 19.78 5.30 31.48
CA THR A 502 18.41 5.66 31.82
C THR A 502 18.44 6.86 32.79
N LYS A 503 17.29 7.30 33.25
CA LYS A 503 17.20 8.37 34.24
C LYS A 503 18.02 8.07 35.50
N ASN A 504 18.11 6.81 35.93
CA ASN A 504 18.65 6.41 37.22
C ASN A 504 19.89 5.49 37.14
N GLN A 505 20.28 5.00 35.96
CA GLN A 505 21.38 4.05 35.81
C GLN A 505 22.19 4.28 34.56
N LEU A 506 23.51 4.09 34.66
CA LEU A 506 24.44 4.03 33.53
C LEU A 506 24.77 2.56 33.24
N PHE A 507 24.44 2.12 32.05
CA PHE A 507 24.67 0.76 31.58
C PHE A 507 25.90 0.69 30.66
N VAL A 508 26.64 -0.40 30.82
CA VAL A 508 27.60 -0.89 29.83
C VAL A 508 27.31 -2.36 29.60
N LEU A 509 26.88 -2.73 28.40
CA LEU A 509 26.53 -4.10 28.02
C LEU A 509 27.49 -4.62 26.98
N ASP A 510 27.86 -5.92 27.10
CA ASP A 510 28.54 -6.60 25.99
C ASP A 510 27.56 -6.95 24.84
N VAL A 511 28.06 -7.45 23.74
CA VAL A 511 27.27 -7.85 22.56
C VAL A 511 26.30 -9.00 22.80
N LEU A 512 26.40 -9.66 23.95
CA LEU A 512 25.49 -10.72 24.40
C LEU A 512 24.44 -10.19 25.40
N GLY A 513 24.38 -8.90 25.66
CA GLY A 513 23.43 -8.25 26.57
C GLY A 513 23.79 -8.41 28.06
N ARG A 514 24.98 -8.91 28.39
CA ARG A 514 25.46 -9.04 29.76
C ARG A 514 26.07 -7.74 30.25
N ASN A 515 25.84 -7.42 31.50
CA ASN A 515 26.48 -6.28 32.12
C ASN A 515 28.00 -6.46 32.17
N VAL A 516 28.75 -5.44 31.79
CA VAL A 516 30.18 -5.39 32.09
C VAL A 516 30.39 -5.22 33.60
N THR A 517 31.45 -5.77 34.14
CA THR A 517 31.78 -5.72 35.58
C THR A 517 31.61 -4.31 36.13
N ASN A 518 30.98 -4.17 37.30
CA ASN A 518 30.64 -2.93 38.01
C ASN A 518 29.53 -2.08 37.35
N PHE A 519 28.92 -2.52 36.25
CA PHE A 519 27.75 -1.87 35.65
C PHE A 519 26.49 -2.74 35.86
N PRO A 520 25.28 -2.14 35.96
CA PRO A 520 25.01 -0.69 35.83
C PRO A 520 25.42 0.09 37.10
N VAL A 521 25.87 1.32 36.88
CA VAL A 521 26.15 2.28 37.96
C VAL A 521 24.88 3.07 38.28
N THR A 522 24.52 3.18 39.56
CA THR A 522 23.37 3.98 39.97
C THR A 522 23.64 5.48 39.90
N ILE A 523 22.73 6.22 39.28
CA ILE A 523 22.76 7.67 39.19
C ILE A 523 21.77 8.23 40.21
N LEU A 524 22.25 8.73 41.33
CA LEU A 524 21.40 9.21 42.44
C LEU A 524 20.62 10.48 42.08
N ASP A 525 21.25 11.39 41.30
CA ASP A 525 20.67 12.68 40.93
C ASP A 525 20.14 12.65 39.50
N SER A 526 19.15 11.91 39.23
CA SER A 526 18.45 11.78 37.93
C SER A 526 19.14 12.38 36.71
N ALA A 527 19.56 11.55 35.75
CA ALA A 527 20.15 12.01 34.52
C ALA A 527 19.16 12.87 33.71
N THR A 528 19.63 13.99 33.17
CA THR A 528 18.85 14.95 32.37
C THR A 528 19.08 14.79 30.88
N ALA A 529 20.22 14.20 30.48
CA ALA A 529 20.56 14.00 29.07
C ALA A 529 21.44 12.73 28.90
N ASN A 530 21.84 12.48 27.67
CA ASN A 530 22.66 11.34 27.27
C ASN A 530 24.06 11.39 27.90
N VAL A 531 24.59 10.21 28.26
CA VAL A 531 25.97 10.06 28.66
C VAL A 531 26.92 10.43 27.52
N SER A 532 27.92 11.26 27.83
CA SER A 532 29.00 11.58 26.91
C SER A 532 30.26 10.79 27.25
N VAL A 533 30.85 10.17 26.25
CA VAL A 533 32.05 9.35 26.35
C VAL A 533 33.28 10.17 25.95
N MET A 534 34.22 10.33 26.86
CA MET A 534 35.47 11.05 26.63
C MET A 534 36.64 10.07 26.66
N ASP A 535 37.46 10.11 25.62
CA ASP A 535 38.78 9.48 25.57
C ASP A 535 39.77 10.56 25.18
N TYR A 536 40.19 11.33 26.16
CA TYR A 536 40.98 12.57 25.93
C TYR A 536 42.33 12.32 25.25
N ASP A 537 42.97 11.25 25.64
CA ASP A 537 44.35 10.94 25.19
C ASP A 537 44.36 9.80 24.18
N LYS A 538 43.17 9.29 23.77
CA LYS A 538 43.00 8.14 22.83
C LYS A 538 43.71 6.87 23.30
N ASP A 539 43.76 6.68 24.61
CA ASP A 539 44.39 5.57 25.29
C ASP A 539 43.38 4.57 25.91
N LEU A 540 42.13 4.69 25.54
CA LEU A 540 40.97 3.91 26.07
C LEU A 540 40.77 4.10 27.59
N ASN A 541 41.25 5.21 28.14
CA ASN A 541 41.01 5.58 29.53
C ASN A 541 39.75 6.45 29.63
N PHE A 542 38.64 5.84 29.37
CA PHE A 542 37.33 6.50 29.24
C PHE A 542 36.88 7.25 30.49
N ARG A 543 36.28 8.41 30.28
CA ARG A 543 35.50 9.17 31.24
C ARG A 543 34.06 9.30 30.73
N PHE A 544 33.13 8.88 31.53
CA PHE A 544 31.69 8.96 31.24
C PHE A 544 31.13 10.18 31.97
N LEU A 545 30.79 11.20 31.20
CA LEU A 545 30.18 12.42 31.73
C LEU A 545 28.66 12.28 31.64
N VAL A 546 27.99 12.21 32.78
CA VAL A 546 26.55 12.06 32.90
C VAL A 546 25.96 13.37 33.38
N PRO A 547 25.20 14.09 32.52
CA PRO A 547 24.42 15.26 32.94
C PRO A 547 23.34 14.85 33.93
N THR A 548 23.22 15.56 35.04
CA THR A 548 22.21 15.30 36.06
C THR A 548 21.56 16.59 36.54
N THR A 549 20.49 16.48 37.31
CA THR A 549 19.80 17.63 37.92
C THR A 549 20.71 18.44 38.87
N GLN A 550 21.79 17.86 39.38
CA GLN A 550 22.74 18.48 40.30
C GLN A 550 24.09 18.81 39.66
N GLY A 551 24.21 18.76 38.33
CA GLY A 551 25.44 19.03 37.60
C GLY A 551 25.91 17.81 36.79
N ILE A 552 27.23 17.69 36.61
CA ILE A 552 27.81 16.65 35.77
C ILE A 552 28.61 15.66 36.62
N LYS A 553 28.22 14.39 36.57
CA LYS A 553 29.01 13.31 37.18
C LYS A 553 30.03 12.78 36.20
N SER A 554 31.27 12.64 36.65
CA SER A 554 32.34 11.98 35.89
C SER A 554 32.57 10.59 36.47
N ILE A 555 32.39 9.56 35.66
CA ILE A 555 32.52 8.14 36.04
C ILE A 555 33.65 7.54 35.20
N ASN A 556 34.54 6.76 35.79
CA ASN A 556 35.62 6.09 35.09
C ASN A 556 35.19 4.75 34.45
N LYS A 557 36.04 4.11 33.69
CA LYS A 557 35.76 2.81 33.05
C LYS A 557 35.55 1.64 34.04
N GLN A 558 35.91 1.84 35.32
CA GLN A 558 35.65 0.89 36.40
C GLN A 558 34.28 1.11 37.08
N GLY A 559 33.49 2.11 36.64
CA GLY A 559 32.20 2.43 37.23
C GLY A 559 32.29 3.29 38.51
N GLU A 560 33.45 3.89 38.78
CA GLU A 560 33.67 4.72 39.98
C GLU A 560 33.63 6.18 39.65
N ILE A 561 33.22 7.03 40.58
CA ILE A 561 33.30 8.49 40.47
C ILE A 561 34.78 8.91 40.44
N VAL A 562 35.12 9.73 39.46
CA VAL A 562 36.47 10.20 39.23
C VAL A 562 36.92 11.11 40.38
N LYS A 563 37.97 10.72 41.09
CA LYS A 563 38.61 11.57 42.12
C LYS A 563 39.21 12.84 41.52
N GLY A 564 38.95 13.97 42.19
CA GLY A 564 39.44 15.27 41.73
C GLY A 564 38.59 15.94 40.64
N TRP A 565 37.50 15.34 40.23
CA TRP A 565 36.48 16.00 39.41
C TRP A 565 35.66 16.96 40.29
N LEU A 566 35.68 18.23 39.94
CA LEU A 566 35.05 19.31 40.76
C LEU A 566 33.52 19.38 40.59
N GLN A 567 32.95 18.47 39.85
CA GLN A 567 31.52 18.40 39.54
C GLN A 567 30.84 19.75 39.31
N PRO A 568 30.91 20.30 38.10
CA PRO A 568 30.29 21.59 37.79
C PRO A 568 28.85 21.64 38.26
N LYS A 569 28.56 22.49 39.21
CA LYS A 569 27.20 22.69 39.72
C LYS A 569 26.49 23.73 38.88
N GLN A 570 25.69 23.26 37.94
CA GLN A 570 24.80 24.12 37.16
C GLN A 570 23.48 24.23 37.92
N THR A 571 23.10 25.44 38.28
CA THR A 571 21.92 25.72 39.12
C THR A 571 20.61 25.33 38.45
N ASN A 572 20.61 25.00 37.13
CA ASN A 572 19.40 24.74 36.37
C ASN A 572 19.43 23.39 35.59
N GLY A 573 20.36 22.52 35.90
CA GLY A 573 20.59 21.29 35.16
C GLY A 573 21.41 21.49 33.87
N VAL A 574 21.64 20.41 33.15
CA VAL A 574 22.38 20.38 31.88
C VAL A 574 21.44 19.88 30.80
N VAL A 575 21.45 20.53 29.63
CA VAL A 575 20.62 20.18 28.48
C VAL A 575 21.50 19.77 27.31
N GLY A 576 21.08 18.77 26.54
CA GLY A 576 21.78 18.29 25.36
C GLY A 576 23.07 17.53 25.66
N ASP A 577 23.78 17.19 24.59
CA ASP A 577 25.02 16.42 24.66
C ASP A 577 26.19 17.28 25.17
N ILE A 578 27.03 16.65 25.99
CA ILE A 578 28.32 17.25 26.38
C ILE A 578 29.34 16.89 25.29
N ASN A 579 29.97 17.90 24.69
CA ASN A 579 30.94 17.73 23.61
C ASN A 579 32.36 18.05 24.07
N HIS A 580 33.36 17.45 23.43
CA HIS A 580 34.76 17.72 23.67
C HIS A 580 35.37 18.41 22.44
N LEU A 581 35.99 19.57 22.69
CA LEU A 581 36.74 20.33 21.70
C LEU A 581 38.21 20.39 22.12
N LEU A 582 39.08 19.98 21.23
CA LEU A 582 40.53 20.20 21.40
C LEU A 582 40.95 21.40 20.53
N ILE A 583 41.37 22.48 21.15
CA ILE A 583 41.80 23.74 20.51
C ILE A 583 43.14 24.12 21.07
N ASN A 584 44.16 24.26 20.21
CA ASN A 584 45.54 24.56 20.61
C ASN A 584 46.05 23.64 21.75
N ASN A 585 45.82 22.33 21.64
CA ASN A 585 46.16 21.32 22.64
C ASN A 585 45.55 21.54 24.02
N LEU A 586 44.49 22.38 24.13
CA LEU A 586 43.73 22.58 25.32
C LEU A 586 42.36 21.94 25.18
N ASP A 587 41.92 21.19 26.21
CA ASP A 587 40.61 20.57 26.26
C ASP A 587 39.57 21.58 26.69
N TYR A 588 38.45 21.57 25.97
CA TYR A 588 37.26 22.33 26.27
C TYR A 588 36.07 21.35 26.28
N ILE A 589 35.51 21.08 27.47
CA ILE A 589 34.30 20.27 27.65
C ILE A 589 33.14 21.23 27.58
N GLN A 590 32.41 21.21 26.48
CA GLN A 590 31.27 22.08 26.22
C GLN A 590 30.03 21.57 26.97
N VAL A 591 29.37 22.45 27.68
CA VAL A 591 28.14 22.17 28.45
C VAL A 591 27.16 23.32 28.28
N GLN A 592 25.90 23.02 27.96
CA GLN A 592 24.82 24.00 27.96
C GLN A 592 23.93 23.77 29.18
N ASP A 593 23.64 24.82 29.95
CA ASP A 593 22.69 24.72 31.05
C ASP A 593 21.23 24.89 30.60
N ALA A 594 20.26 24.58 31.46
CA ALA A 594 18.85 24.67 31.13
C ALA A 594 18.34 26.11 30.88
N LYS A 595 19.14 27.14 31.19
CA LYS A 595 18.90 28.53 30.80
C LYS A 595 19.53 28.89 29.46
N GLY A 596 20.15 27.89 28.77
CA GLY A 596 20.79 28.09 27.48
C GLY A 596 22.18 28.70 27.52
N LYS A 597 22.78 28.90 28.71
CA LYS A 597 24.12 29.45 28.84
C LYS A 597 25.18 28.39 28.57
N LEU A 598 26.22 28.75 27.81
CA LEU A 598 27.26 27.85 27.33
C LEU A 598 28.53 28.02 28.17
N TYR A 599 29.04 26.89 28.70
CA TYR A 599 30.26 26.81 29.49
C TYR A 599 31.22 25.83 28.85
N PHE A 600 32.51 26.11 29.04
CA PHE A 600 33.61 25.24 28.63
C PHE A 600 34.48 24.93 29.84
N TYR A 601 34.57 23.67 30.21
CA TYR A 601 35.33 23.19 31.34
C TYR A 601 36.62 22.52 30.89
N ASN A 602 37.60 22.49 31.78
CA ASN A 602 38.78 21.65 31.62
C ASN A 602 38.49 20.20 32.14
N ARG A 603 39.50 19.31 32.04
CA ARG A 603 39.41 17.90 32.50
C ARG A 603 39.19 17.74 34.00
N LYS A 604 39.32 18.80 34.80
CA LYS A 604 39.04 18.79 36.26
C LYS A 604 37.67 19.33 36.60
N GLY A 605 36.93 19.86 35.62
CA GLY A 605 35.62 20.48 35.86
C GLY A 605 35.68 21.95 36.22
N GLU A 606 36.83 22.62 36.06
CA GLU A 606 37.03 24.06 36.23
C GLU A 606 36.57 24.81 34.99
N VAL A 607 35.88 25.94 35.15
CA VAL A 607 35.50 26.78 34.02
C VAL A 607 36.70 27.38 33.35
N ARG A 608 36.92 27.07 32.07
CA ARG A 608 37.98 27.61 31.22
C ARG A 608 37.51 28.80 30.40
N HIS A 609 36.24 28.74 29.96
CA HIS A 609 35.59 29.81 29.19
C HIS A 609 34.11 29.76 29.34
N SER A 610 33.40 30.90 29.14
CA SER A 610 31.95 30.94 29.07
C SER A 610 31.46 31.98 28.06
N VAL A 611 30.36 31.70 27.38
CA VAL A 611 29.75 32.64 26.44
C VAL A 611 28.59 33.32 27.13
N GLY A 612 28.55 34.65 27.04
CA GLY A 612 27.53 35.44 27.71
C GLY A 612 26.13 35.37 27.10
N SER A 613 26.03 34.90 25.84
CA SER A 613 24.75 34.74 25.14
C SER A 613 24.01 33.51 25.61
N VAL A 614 22.69 33.57 25.51
CA VAL A 614 21.77 32.48 25.81
C VAL A 614 21.33 31.83 24.50
N PHE A 615 21.34 30.50 24.44
CA PHE A 615 20.99 29.72 23.26
C PHE A 615 19.81 28.79 23.63
N ASN A 616 18.70 28.94 22.93
CA ASN A 616 17.47 28.21 23.25
C ASN A 616 17.35 26.85 22.53
N ASN A 617 18.23 26.57 21.55
CA ASN A 617 18.19 25.38 20.71
C ASN A 617 19.56 24.71 20.58
N GLU A 618 19.62 23.58 19.90
CA GLU A 618 20.85 22.88 19.56
C GLU A 618 21.82 23.79 18.76
N LEU A 619 23.11 23.61 19.02
CA LEU A 619 24.17 24.41 18.44
C LEU A 619 25.03 23.57 17.50
N SER A 620 25.31 24.10 16.32
CA SER A 620 26.38 23.61 15.47
C SER A 620 27.65 24.43 15.71
N ILE A 621 28.71 23.79 16.27
CA ILE A 621 29.94 24.48 16.58
C ILE A 621 30.93 24.33 15.41
N LEU A 622 31.41 25.46 14.93
CA LEU A 622 32.51 25.56 13.98
C LEU A 622 33.77 25.95 14.73
N LYS A 623 34.68 24.98 14.85
CA LYS A 623 35.98 25.15 15.52
C LYS A 623 36.86 26.15 14.80
N GLY A 624 37.39 27.13 15.55
CA GLY A 624 38.39 28.06 15.10
C GLY A 624 39.82 27.64 15.52
N SER A 625 40.83 28.44 15.19
CA SER A 625 42.21 28.25 15.65
C SER A 625 42.38 28.60 17.13
N SER A 626 41.49 29.39 17.72
CA SER A 626 41.36 29.65 19.15
C SER A 626 39.92 29.56 19.62
N ILE A 627 39.71 29.56 20.94
CA ILE A 627 38.34 29.55 21.49
C ILE A 627 37.56 30.81 21.08
N GLU A 628 38.22 31.95 21.00
CA GLU A 628 37.61 33.23 20.59
C GLU A 628 37.21 33.26 19.13
N GLN A 629 37.91 32.48 18.25
CA GLN A 629 37.58 32.32 16.84
C GLN A 629 36.60 31.18 16.58
N THR A 630 36.35 30.36 17.58
CA THR A 630 35.29 29.33 17.53
C THR A 630 33.93 30.01 17.55
N ARG A 631 32.98 29.45 16.80
CA ARG A 631 31.67 30.05 16.66
C ARG A 631 30.56 29.01 16.68
N ALA A 632 29.39 29.41 17.17
CA ALA A 632 28.15 28.65 17.06
C ALA A 632 27.32 29.17 15.89
N ILE A 633 26.70 28.26 15.17
CA ILE A 633 25.58 28.50 14.25
C ILE A 633 24.34 27.88 14.92
N PHE A 634 23.27 28.63 14.99
CA PHE A 634 22.03 28.20 15.70
C PHE A 634 20.80 28.88 15.15
N PHE A 635 19.68 28.22 15.34
CA PHE A 635 18.35 28.78 15.10
C PHE A 635 17.86 29.47 16.37
N ASP A 636 17.48 30.74 16.24
CA ASP A 636 16.78 31.47 17.30
C ASP A 636 15.28 31.53 16.99
N SER A 637 14.51 30.71 17.68
CA SER A 637 13.05 30.62 17.53
C SER A 637 12.30 31.89 17.90
N THR A 638 12.91 32.74 18.76
CA THR A 638 12.28 34.01 19.21
C THR A 638 12.27 35.05 18.09
N SER A 639 13.35 35.12 17.31
CA SER A 639 13.49 36.06 16.18
C SER A 639 13.30 35.40 14.85
N ASN A 640 12.93 34.11 14.80
CA ASN A 640 12.79 33.30 13.58
C ASN A 640 13.98 33.47 12.62
N SER A 641 15.19 33.30 13.13
CA SER A 641 16.40 33.59 12.35
C SER A 641 17.55 32.64 12.65
N ILE A 642 18.37 32.39 11.63
CA ILE A 642 19.65 31.68 11.78
C ILE A 642 20.73 32.69 12.15
N LYS A 643 21.44 32.43 13.23
CA LYS A 643 22.42 33.32 13.81
C LYS A 643 23.80 32.67 13.93
N ARG A 644 24.80 33.53 13.95
CA ARG A 644 26.19 33.17 14.22
C ARG A 644 26.71 33.97 15.42
N GLN A 645 27.32 33.28 16.37
CA GLN A 645 27.94 33.85 17.55
C GLN A 645 29.38 33.38 17.69
N PHE A 646 30.36 34.31 17.70
CA PHE A 646 31.74 33.99 18.10
C PHE A 646 31.83 33.88 19.61
N PHE A 647 32.69 32.98 20.10
CA PHE A 647 32.91 32.78 21.53
C PHE A 647 33.76 33.86 22.19
N SER A 648 34.27 34.79 21.40
CA SER A 648 34.89 36.05 21.88
C SER A 648 33.88 37.05 22.48
N ASN A 649 32.62 36.70 22.67
CA ASN A 649 31.53 37.58 23.10
C ASN A 649 31.28 38.80 22.20
N LYS A 650 31.71 38.75 20.92
CA LYS A 650 31.33 39.76 19.92
C LYS A 650 29.84 39.70 19.64
N ALA A 651 29.32 40.75 19.01
CA ALA A 651 27.92 40.81 18.62
C ALA A 651 27.45 39.58 17.81
N VAL A 652 26.21 39.16 18.03
CA VAL A 652 25.54 38.14 17.29
C VAL A 652 25.26 38.64 15.87
N SER A 653 25.59 37.86 14.87
CA SER A 653 25.30 38.17 13.46
C SER A 653 24.08 37.36 13.01
N ILE A 654 23.11 38.01 12.39
CA ILE A 654 22.00 37.34 11.71
C ILE A 654 22.50 36.90 10.32
N LEU A 655 22.34 35.64 9.99
CA LEU A 655 22.68 35.08 8.68
C LEU A 655 21.46 35.02 7.76
N LEU A 656 20.36 34.44 8.24
CA LEU A 656 19.10 34.29 7.53
C LEU A 656 17.93 34.68 8.43
N SER A 657 16.96 35.39 7.88
CA SER A 657 15.74 35.79 8.59
C SER A 657 14.54 35.75 7.64
N PRO A 658 14.05 34.52 7.33
CA PRO A 658 12.90 34.35 6.45
C PRO A 658 11.62 34.89 7.10
N GLN A 659 10.64 35.31 6.29
CA GLN A 659 9.33 35.75 6.75
C GLN A 659 8.50 34.57 7.28
N GLU A 660 8.63 33.41 6.63
CA GLU A 660 7.97 32.18 7.03
C GLU A 660 8.58 31.60 8.31
N LYS A 661 7.74 30.95 9.12
CA LYS A 661 8.17 30.36 10.39
C LYS A 661 9.02 29.11 10.15
N ILE A 662 10.27 29.12 10.60
CA ILE A 662 11.14 27.95 10.60
C ILE A 662 10.63 26.97 11.66
N LYS A 663 10.43 25.71 11.27
CA LYS A 663 10.09 24.58 12.16
C LYS A 663 11.34 23.91 12.69
N GLU A 664 12.25 23.54 11.77
CA GLU A 664 13.50 22.83 12.07
C GLU A 664 14.65 23.43 11.28
N PHE A 665 15.83 23.27 11.81
CA PHE A 665 17.08 23.73 11.19
C PHE A 665 18.16 22.65 11.26
N TYR A 666 18.78 22.39 10.11
CA TYR A 666 19.94 21.49 10.01
C TYR A 666 21.11 22.25 9.38
N PHE A 667 22.32 21.89 9.80
CA PHE A 667 23.56 22.44 9.24
C PHE A 667 24.45 21.27 8.81
N VAL A 668 24.27 20.80 7.58
CA VAL A 668 24.81 19.55 7.02
C VAL A 668 25.37 19.79 5.63
N ASP A 669 26.30 18.98 5.20
CA ASP A 669 26.79 18.93 3.83
C ASP A 669 25.80 18.10 2.99
N PHE A 670 24.95 18.78 2.23
CA PHE A 670 23.89 18.12 1.46
C PHE A 670 24.38 17.69 0.06
N ASP A 671 25.20 18.50 -0.59
CA ASP A 671 25.64 18.30 -1.98
C ASP A 671 27.00 17.61 -2.09
N ASN A 672 27.63 17.26 -0.95
CA ASN A 672 28.92 16.58 -0.84
C ASN A 672 30.12 17.41 -1.36
N ASP A 673 30.03 18.71 -1.20
CA ASP A 673 31.11 19.63 -1.55
C ASP A 673 32.11 19.85 -0.40
N ASN A 674 31.96 19.13 0.74
CA ASN A 674 32.67 19.25 2.02
C ASN A 674 32.36 20.55 2.79
N ASN A 675 31.46 21.39 2.34
CA ASN A 675 30.92 22.51 3.07
C ASN A 675 29.56 22.15 3.67
N ARG A 676 29.21 22.80 4.76
CA ARG A 676 27.88 22.56 5.36
C ARG A 676 26.87 23.58 4.87
N ASP A 677 25.70 23.12 4.45
CA ASP A 677 24.59 23.91 3.97
C ASP A 677 23.62 24.24 5.09
N PHE A 678 22.87 25.32 4.92
CA PHE A 678 21.79 25.71 5.83
C PHE A 678 20.47 25.14 5.31
N VAL A 679 19.92 24.17 6.01
CA VAL A 679 18.67 23.53 5.67
C VAL A 679 17.57 24.02 6.60
N LEU A 680 16.61 24.75 6.06
CA LEU A 680 15.50 25.33 6.79
C LEU A 680 14.20 24.59 6.41
N VAL A 681 13.56 23.99 7.40
CA VAL A 681 12.29 23.29 7.25
C VAL A 681 11.15 24.23 7.65
N PHE A 682 10.23 24.46 6.72
CA PHE A 682 9.01 25.24 6.90
C PHE A 682 7.78 24.33 6.97
N GLU A 683 6.57 24.87 6.94
CA GLU A 683 5.34 24.09 6.94
C GLU A 683 5.21 23.19 5.72
N ASN A 684 5.40 23.78 4.51
CA ASN A 684 5.13 23.14 3.23
C ASN A 684 6.36 23.06 2.32
N GLU A 685 7.53 23.43 2.80
CA GLU A 685 8.74 23.36 1.99
C GLU A 685 10.01 23.26 2.85
N VAL A 686 11.08 22.79 2.23
CA VAL A 686 12.44 22.84 2.78
C VAL A 686 13.31 23.66 1.82
N LYS A 687 13.99 24.69 2.35
CA LYS A 687 14.93 25.50 1.58
C LYS A 687 16.36 25.16 2.01
N ILE A 688 17.20 24.84 1.04
CA ILE A 688 18.62 24.56 1.23
C ILE A 688 19.42 25.74 0.69
N TYR A 689 20.21 26.34 1.54
CA TYR A 689 21.06 27.49 1.22
C TYR A 689 22.52 27.05 1.34
N GLY A 690 23.35 27.46 0.35
CA GLY A 690 24.78 27.27 0.40
C GLY A 690 25.47 28.21 1.40
N GLN A 691 26.78 28.13 1.46
CA GLN A 691 27.63 29.03 2.32
C GLN A 691 27.51 30.52 1.96
N ASP A 692 27.16 30.82 0.72
CA ASP A 692 26.89 32.17 0.21
C ASP A 692 25.48 32.68 0.59
N LEU A 693 24.70 31.86 1.29
CA LEU A 693 23.33 32.14 1.71
C LEU A 693 22.35 32.30 0.53
N ILE A 694 22.68 31.71 -0.63
CA ILE A 694 21.81 31.62 -1.79
C ILE A 694 21.07 30.28 -1.76
N ILE A 695 19.80 30.30 -2.18
CA ILE A 695 18.99 29.07 -2.27
C ILE A 695 19.56 28.20 -3.39
N GLN A 696 20.00 27.00 -3.05
CA GLN A 696 20.48 25.99 -3.97
C GLN A 696 19.35 25.04 -4.38
N LYS A 697 18.45 24.73 -3.45
CA LYS A 697 17.35 23.79 -3.68
C LYS A 697 16.14 24.14 -2.83
N ILE A 698 14.96 23.94 -3.42
CA ILE A 698 13.67 23.95 -2.70
C ILE A 698 13.07 22.55 -2.84
N ILE A 699 12.64 21.99 -1.72
CA ILE A 699 11.89 20.73 -1.64
C ILE A 699 10.51 21.08 -1.13
N GLU A 700 9.52 20.94 -1.97
CA GLU A 700 8.13 21.15 -1.58
C GLU A 700 7.65 19.99 -0.70
N LEU A 701 6.93 20.33 0.38
CA LEU A 701 6.34 19.36 1.30
C LEU A 701 4.81 19.44 1.18
N PRO A 702 4.14 18.35 0.90
CA PRO A 702 2.70 18.37 0.59
C PRO A 702 1.79 18.57 1.81
N THR A 703 2.27 18.27 3.01
CA THR A 703 1.53 18.37 4.29
C THR A 703 2.49 18.52 5.45
N SER A 704 1.93 18.77 6.65
CA SER A 704 2.74 18.80 7.87
C SER A 704 3.45 17.46 8.10
N ILE A 705 4.74 17.55 8.39
CA ILE A 705 5.60 16.41 8.65
C ILE A 705 5.78 16.21 10.15
N SER A 706 5.94 14.94 10.55
CA SER A 706 6.22 14.55 11.95
C SER A 706 7.69 14.26 12.20
N GLN A 707 8.45 13.89 11.16
CA GLN A 707 9.89 13.65 11.21
C GLN A 707 10.49 14.01 9.86
N PHE A 708 11.64 14.68 9.88
CA PHE A 708 12.45 14.98 8.71
C PHE A 708 13.89 14.57 8.97
N ASP A 709 14.52 13.91 8.02
CA ASP A 709 15.95 13.58 8.04
C ASP A 709 16.56 13.97 6.70
N ILE A 710 17.80 14.46 6.76
CA ILE A 710 18.56 14.85 5.57
C ILE A 710 19.94 14.24 5.62
N TRP A 711 20.44 13.81 4.47
CA TRP A 711 21.78 13.25 4.32
C TRP A 711 22.35 13.62 2.97
N ASN A 712 23.57 13.22 2.71
CA ASN A 712 24.26 13.50 1.47
C ASN A 712 23.48 13.01 0.23
N GLY A 713 23.03 13.96 -0.58
CA GLY A 713 22.28 13.72 -1.82
C GLY A 713 20.88 13.17 -1.62
N GLY A 714 20.36 13.12 -0.37
CA GLY A 714 19.03 12.57 -0.11
C GLY A 714 18.34 13.17 1.11
N TYR A 715 17.06 12.88 1.22
CA TYR A 715 16.23 13.25 2.36
C TYR A 715 15.09 12.26 2.54
N GLY A 716 14.53 12.24 3.74
CA GLY A 716 13.34 11.48 4.05
C GLY A 716 12.43 12.25 4.99
N PHE A 717 11.14 12.08 4.84
CA PHE A 717 10.17 12.65 5.77
C PHE A 717 9.01 11.71 6.03
N LEU A 718 8.55 11.73 7.26
CA LEU A 718 7.36 11.02 7.70
C LEU A 718 6.24 12.05 7.88
N ASN A 719 5.11 11.84 7.20
CA ASN A 719 3.96 12.70 7.37
C ASN A 719 3.08 12.28 8.55
N GLN A 720 2.08 13.08 8.87
CA GLN A 720 1.12 12.79 9.94
C GLN A 720 0.25 11.55 9.70
N PHE A 721 0.21 11.02 8.48
CA PHE A 721 -0.59 9.85 8.10
C PHE A 721 0.18 8.53 8.25
N GLY A 722 1.48 8.61 8.56
CA GLY A 722 2.34 7.44 8.62
C GLY A 722 2.93 7.04 7.26
N ASP A 723 2.95 7.94 6.27
CA ASP A 723 3.63 7.70 5.01
C ASP A 723 5.05 8.26 5.08
N LEU A 724 6.02 7.39 4.90
CA LEU A 724 7.43 7.72 4.83
C LEU A 724 7.86 7.89 3.38
N THR A 725 8.25 9.09 3.01
CA THR A 725 8.87 9.39 1.71
C THR A 725 10.38 9.42 1.87
N ILE A 726 11.09 8.73 1.00
CA ILE A 726 12.56 8.71 0.95
C ILE A 726 13.00 9.04 -0.48
N THR A 727 13.82 10.07 -0.61
CA THR A 727 14.38 10.50 -1.90
C THR A 727 15.90 10.41 -1.87
N GLN A 728 16.49 9.78 -2.89
CA GLN A 728 17.95 9.74 -3.11
C GLN A 728 18.24 10.05 -4.58
N GLY A 729 18.90 11.17 -4.84
CA GLY A 729 19.06 11.67 -6.21
C GLY A 729 17.70 11.98 -6.85
N GLU A 730 17.37 11.29 -7.92
CA GLU A 730 16.08 11.41 -8.64
C GLU A 730 15.07 10.32 -8.23
N GLU A 731 15.49 9.29 -7.50
CA GLU A 731 14.61 8.21 -7.08
C GLU A 731 13.85 8.57 -5.80
N THR A 732 12.54 8.40 -5.82
CA THR A 732 11.66 8.59 -4.66
C THR A 732 10.86 7.32 -4.40
N LYS A 733 10.80 6.91 -3.12
CA LYS A 733 9.99 5.79 -2.63
C LYS A 733 9.08 6.26 -1.51
N VAL A 734 7.85 5.79 -1.53
CA VAL A 734 6.86 6.03 -0.45
C VAL A 734 6.54 4.71 0.23
N ILE A 735 6.51 4.70 1.56
CA ILE A 735 6.32 3.52 2.39
C ILE A 735 5.26 3.85 3.44
N GLU A 736 4.19 3.09 3.47
CA GLU A 736 3.05 3.34 4.35
C GLU A 736 3.15 2.63 5.71
N GLY A 737 2.38 3.14 6.68
CA GLY A 737 2.23 2.54 8.01
C GLY A 737 3.46 2.68 8.91
N ALA A 738 4.27 3.71 8.69
CA ALA A 738 5.39 4.06 9.55
C ALA A 738 4.95 4.98 10.71
N ASN A 739 5.44 4.69 11.92
CA ASN A 739 5.31 5.55 13.10
C ASN A 739 6.67 6.14 13.53
N GLY A 740 7.67 5.91 12.73
CA GLY A 740 9.04 6.38 12.92
C GLY A 740 9.97 5.61 12.00
N TYR A 741 11.09 6.18 11.70
CA TYR A 741 12.08 5.54 10.86
C TYR A 741 13.50 5.94 11.24
N ARG A 742 14.47 5.18 10.75
CA ARG A 742 15.89 5.52 10.80
C ARG A 742 16.56 5.12 9.50
N ILE A 743 17.33 6.02 8.93
CA ILE A 743 18.16 5.73 7.74
C ILE A 743 19.53 5.26 8.19
N ASP A 744 20.03 4.25 7.53
CA ASP A 744 21.35 3.66 7.73
C ASP A 744 22.04 3.41 6.37
N PHE A 745 23.36 3.47 6.38
CA PHE A 745 24.19 3.30 5.18
C PHE A 745 25.11 2.10 5.34
N TYR A 746 25.06 1.17 4.40
CA TYR A 746 25.92 0.00 4.39
C TYR A 746 26.32 -0.38 2.96
N LYS A 747 27.61 -0.44 2.67
CA LYS A 747 28.17 -0.78 1.34
C LYS A 747 27.53 0.01 0.20
N ASN A 748 27.43 1.32 0.35
CA ASN A 748 26.80 2.25 -0.60
C ASN A 748 25.33 1.99 -0.90
N LYS A 749 24.63 1.23 -0.03
CA LYS A 749 23.19 1.04 -0.10
C LYS A 749 22.52 1.74 1.07
N ILE A 750 21.39 2.36 0.77
CA ILE A 750 20.53 2.96 1.79
C ILE A 750 19.62 1.87 2.35
N ARG A 751 19.52 1.86 3.67
CA ARG A 751 18.58 1.00 4.37
C ARG A 751 17.65 1.87 5.22
N ALA A 752 16.36 1.63 5.14
CA ALA A 752 15.37 2.22 6.02
C ALA A 752 14.90 1.19 7.04
N ILE A 753 15.11 1.50 8.31
CA ILE A 753 14.53 0.76 9.42
C ILE A 753 13.25 1.49 9.78
N ILE A 754 12.12 0.82 9.63
CA ILE A 754 10.80 1.42 9.78
C ILE A 754 10.10 0.77 10.96
N LYS A 755 9.63 1.62 11.85
CA LYS A 755 8.86 1.24 13.01
C LYS A 755 7.37 1.47 12.73
N GLY A 756 6.56 0.43 12.85
CA GLY A 756 5.11 0.52 13.02
C GLY A 756 4.71 0.65 14.49
N ASN A 757 3.47 0.37 14.84
CA ASN A 757 3.02 0.38 16.24
C ASN A 757 3.73 -0.70 17.07
N ASN A 758 3.67 -1.93 16.60
CA ASN A 758 4.21 -3.12 17.27
C ASN A 758 5.13 -3.92 16.35
N ASP A 759 5.62 -3.35 15.29
CA ASP A 759 6.50 -4.04 14.34
C ASP A 759 7.70 -3.16 13.94
N LEU A 760 8.72 -3.85 13.47
CA LEU A 760 9.92 -3.25 12.90
C LEU A 760 10.23 -3.95 11.59
N LYS A 761 10.55 -3.16 10.57
CA LYS A 761 10.87 -3.63 9.22
C LYS A 761 12.19 -3.07 8.76
N LEU A 762 12.95 -3.84 7.99
CA LEU A 762 14.12 -3.35 7.26
C LEU A 762 13.84 -3.39 5.77
N LEU A 763 14.04 -2.25 5.12
CA LEU A 763 13.95 -2.10 3.67
C LEU A 763 15.30 -1.70 3.09
N HIS A 764 15.60 -2.18 1.87
CA HIS A 764 16.67 -1.66 1.03
C HIS A 764 16.07 -0.66 0.06
N ILE A 765 16.62 0.54 0.06
CA ILE A 765 16.15 1.64 -0.78
C ILE A 765 16.97 1.68 -2.06
#